data_a2956731db2f42730b0f4d4a1c837a21
#
_entry.id   a2956731db2f42730b0f4d4a1c837a21
#
_cell.length_a   1.000
_cell.length_b   1.000
_cell.length_c   1.000
_cell.angle_alpha   90.00
_cell.angle_beta   90.00
_cell.angle_gamma   90.00
#
_symmetry.space_group_name_H-M   'P 1'
#
loop_
_entity.id
_entity.type
_entity.pdbx_description
1 polymer ?
#
loop_
_entity_poly.entity_id
_entity_poly.type
_entity_poly.pdbx_seq_one_letter_code
_entity_poly.pdbx_strand_id
1 'polypeptide(L)'
;MTVRGPSSYTRLHFYSKFPVLLTDTTGQEHFCKFRLVPAEDGPFDGLLTEEQQREIWNVAAASNDPRAPDYLRDEIHHRIKEGTPTQFRVEVMTKTKTGSENALFFYPSADWKEPWRPMALVELTEALTTDQLRTISGNPHTLPKGMSILNPVNSFDPNWINWSRKEIYNLNHQIRAIRHSAYGPHQRDDDQEDVKYTVVVSTGSMKHAGTDASISIVVVGDEGTTKSHTLDRWGDDFEAGDIQDYSFKDRHVGIIEFIILKLDDNNFFRHLQTGNANWYLKDIRVSIEDRGHSEEIFPYFQWVKDSKDPTQERPLILAGNKTLLPHQESSLRTTARLLQSKQQEILASWSHMWPVGAKGELKDVKDTLPGFLLVKGITYGSLDPRFQWYEERFKEKRELMASLKRAGVLSVVLGFFDPINTVGEYRDITDRLADPTPEDAWMDDWDSDAEFGRQMLNGMNPTGIRRIKEIPENFPLKQEQVAGMMRRGLSLEEEVAAGNIYMVDYKLLDGISTGKYDGNQLVVPAAMGLFYQTPDDLVVLAIQLGQNPGPDCPIWTANDSREDWLLAKFWFKNADAQVGQVVQHLAFTHFVTEPFAMAMIRCLTPSHPIHKLMKEHMKFIFACNTLGRVVLFAPGGAIDSTLAIGHGSNGVLELIAKAFQDFTYDDMNYVEDLKKRDVMDLPNFHHRDDCMQLWDAILEYVTEMVSNYYETDLDVLKDWELQSWVKDVFENGFGKMKGVKAPSLGIPSRLNSKGELVEYLQKLIFTDTVRHTFINFYTFQY
;
A
#
# COMPACT_ATOMS: atom_id res chain seq x y z
N MET A 1 4.40 38.81 -7.62
CA MET A 1 5.00 39.81 -6.70
C MET A 1 6.11 40.62 -7.35
N THR A 2 6.28 40.61 -8.64
CA THR A 2 7.52 41.01 -9.28
C THR A 2 7.45 42.34 -10.02
N VAL A 3 6.32 43.02 -10.00
CA VAL A 3 6.12 44.17 -10.85
C VAL A 3 6.20 45.52 -10.12
N ARG A 4 6.21 45.45 -8.78
CA ARG A 4 6.31 46.65 -7.95
C ARG A 4 7.02 46.32 -6.67
N GLY A 5 8.21 46.75 -6.58
CA GLY A 5 8.83 46.84 -5.30
C GLY A 5 8.11 47.94 -4.50
N PRO A 6 7.39 47.62 -3.42
CA PRO A 6 6.88 48.64 -2.51
C PRO A 6 8.04 49.45 -1.95
N SER A 7 7.76 50.66 -1.48
CA SER A 7 8.79 51.52 -0.87
C SER A 7 9.23 50.96 0.49
N SER A 8 8.36 50.27 1.20
CA SER A 8 8.61 49.62 2.49
C SER A 8 7.65 48.44 2.72
N TYR A 9 8.08 47.46 3.50
CA TYR A 9 7.16 46.42 4.02
C TYR A 9 6.04 46.99 4.86
N THR A 10 6.24 48.10 5.54
CA THR A 10 5.24 48.78 6.36
C THR A 10 4.11 49.43 5.56
N ARG A 11 4.20 49.40 4.23
CA ARG A 11 3.17 49.89 3.30
C ARG A 11 2.35 48.76 2.68
N LEU A 12 2.59 47.50 3.06
CA LEU A 12 1.93 46.34 2.50
C LEU A 12 0.81 45.84 3.41
N HIS A 13 -0.25 45.34 2.78
CA HIS A 13 -1.30 44.58 3.44
C HIS A 13 -1.04 43.09 3.24
N PHE A 14 -1.11 42.34 4.32
CA PHE A 14 -0.95 40.86 4.31
C PHE A 14 -2.26 40.21 4.70
N TYR A 15 -2.71 39.22 3.94
CA TYR A 15 -3.98 38.54 4.13
C TYR A 15 -3.79 37.04 4.35
N SER A 16 -4.57 36.46 5.29
CA SER A 16 -4.69 35.00 5.36
C SER A 16 -5.34 34.50 4.08
N LYS A 17 -4.74 33.49 3.44
CA LYS A 17 -5.30 32.90 2.20
C LYS A 17 -6.55 32.07 2.51
N PHE A 18 -6.56 31.36 3.63
CA PHE A 18 -7.62 30.44 4.02
C PHE A 18 -8.17 30.82 5.37
N PRO A 19 -9.46 30.56 5.62
CA PRO A 19 -10.03 30.76 6.95
C PRO A 19 -9.48 29.72 7.94
N VAL A 20 -9.47 30.10 9.21
CA VAL A 20 -9.27 29.20 10.35
C VAL A 20 -10.58 29.08 11.13
N LEU A 21 -10.72 28.01 11.91
CA LEU A 21 -11.83 27.81 12.82
C LEU A 21 -11.47 28.38 14.19
N LEU A 22 -12.35 29.16 14.77
CA LEU A 22 -12.29 29.69 16.12
C LEU A 22 -13.48 29.17 16.92
N THR A 23 -13.22 28.57 18.07
CA THR A 23 -14.26 28.24 19.06
C THR A 23 -14.23 29.31 20.15
N ASP A 24 -15.33 30.01 20.31
CA ASP A 24 -15.48 31.04 21.34
C ASP A 24 -15.70 30.45 22.74
N THR A 25 -15.80 31.33 23.75
CA THR A 25 -15.97 30.92 25.15
C THR A 25 -17.28 30.23 25.45
N THR A 26 -18.24 30.33 24.53
CA THR A 26 -19.55 29.67 24.64
C THR A 26 -19.60 28.31 23.95
N GLY A 27 -18.51 27.95 23.24
CA GLY A 27 -18.42 26.74 22.42
C GLY A 27 -18.95 26.94 20.99
N GLN A 28 -19.35 28.14 20.60
CA GLN A 28 -19.78 28.45 19.24
C GLN A 28 -18.57 28.54 18.32
N GLU A 29 -18.65 27.87 17.17
CA GLU A 29 -17.62 27.91 16.16
C GLU A 29 -17.83 29.03 15.11
N HIS A 30 -16.73 29.71 14.76
CA HIS A 30 -16.67 30.78 13.78
C HIS A 30 -15.55 30.55 12.80
N PHE A 31 -15.77 30.87 11.53
CA PHE A 31 -14.70 31.00 10.56
C PHE A 31 -14.06 32.38 10.66
N CYS A 32 -12.72 32.43 10.63
CA CYS A 32 -11.96 33.68 10.76
C CYS A 32 -11.00 33.87 9.61
N LYS A 33 -10.94 35.06 9.03
CA LYS A 33 -9.87 35.53 8.16
C LYS A 33 -9.11 36.64 8.87
N PHE A 34 -7.80 36.71 8.64
CA PHE A 34 -6.92 37.73 9.24
C PHE A 34 -6.27 38.58 8.17
N ARG A 35 -6.00 39.83 8.52
CA ARG A 35 -5.07 40.66 7.76
C ARG A 35 -4.18 41.48 8.70
N LEU A 36 -2.97 41.75 8.24
CA LEU A 36 -2.10 42.76 8.83
C LEU A 36 -2.12 43.97 7.90
N VAL A 37 -2.42 45.13 8.44
CA VAL A 37 -2.41 46.41 7.74
C VAL A 37 -1.46 47.38 8.45
N PRO A 38 -0.86 48.35 7.75
CA PRO A 38 -0.08 49.36 8.42
C PRO A 38 -0.85 50.01 9.57
N ALA A 39 -0.19 50.24 10.71
CA ALA A 39 -0.84 50.92 11.84
C ALA A 39 -1.05 52.41 11.58
N GLU A 40 -0.16 53.03 10.78
CA GLU A 40 -0.28 54.40 10.32
C GLU A 40 -1.03 54.49 9.01
N ASP A 41 -1.95 55.44 8.90
CA ASP A 41 -2.66 55.73 7.66
C ASP A 41 -1.69 56.37 6.65
N GLY A 42 -1.57 55.77 5.49
CA GLY A 42 -0.71 56.23 4.41
C GLY A 42 -1.08 55.56 3.08
N PRO A 43 -0.52 56.06 1.97
CA PRO A 43 -0.80 55.44 0.69
C PRO A 43 -0.33 54.01 0.68
N PHE A 44 -1.22 53.11 0.25
CA PHE A 44 -0.91 51.66 0.09
C PHE A 44 -0.05 51.46 -1.16
N ASP A 45 1.18 50.98 -0.96
CA ASP A 45 2.09 50.63 -2.04
C ASP A 45 1.78 49.20 -2.51
N GLY A 46 1.50 49.00 -3.76
CA GLY A 46 1.33 47.65 -4.30
C GLY A 46 -0.03 47.36 -4.93
N LEU A 47 -0.96 48.32 -4.94
CA LEU A 47 -2.14 48.21 -5.79
C LEU A 47 -1.72 48.33 -7.26
N LEU A 48 -2.04 47.31 -8.04
CA LEU A 48 -1.88 47.37 -9.49
C LEU A 48 -2.98 48.24 -10.08
N THR A 49 -2.66 49.09 -11.07
CA THR A 49 -3.68 49.74 -11.89
C THR A 49 -4.45 48.68 -12.68
N GLU A 50 -5.67 49.00 -13.17
CA GLU A 50 -6.46 48.07 -13.98
C GLU A 50 -5.67 47.55 -15.19
N GLU A 51 -4.89 48.39 -15.84
CA GLU A 51 -4.03 48.05 -16.97
C GLU A 51 -2.95 47.05 -16.58
N GLN A 52 -2.30 47.24 -15.45
CA GLN A 52 -1.26 46.36 -14.92
C GLN A 52 -1.83 45.04 -14.37
N GLN A 53 -3.08 45.01 -13.94
CA GLN A 53 -3.78 43.77 -13.56
C GLN A 53 -4.05 42.88 -14.78
N ARG A 54 -4.32 43.48 -15.93
CA ARG A 54 -4.52 42.77 -17.20
C ARG A 54 -3.24 42.12 -17.75
N GLU A 55 -2.08 42.71 -17.46
CA GLU A 55 -0.78 42.30 -17.97
C GLU A 55 0.09 41.51 -16.98
N ILE A 56 -0.46 41.10 -15.86
CA ILE A 56 0.26 40.51 -14.73
C ILE A 56 1.19 39.35 -15.09
N TRP A 57 0.89 38.66 -16.16
CA TRP A 57 1.64 37.51 -16.64
C TRP A 57 2.73 37.84 -17.68
N ASN A 58 2.72 39.02 -18.23
CA ASN A 58 3.62 39.46 -19.31
C ASN A 58 4.70 40.44 -18.86
N VAL A 59 4.67 40.85 -17.61
CA VAL A 59 5.65 41.85 -17.14
C VAL A 59 6.89 41.14 -16.67
N ALA A 60 7.92 41.11 -17.49
CA ALA A 60 9.28 40.83 -17.05
C ALA A 60 9.65 41.80 -15.89
N ALA A 61 10.38 41.29 -14.89
CA ALA A 61 10.92 42.10 -13.83
C ALA A 61 11.52 43.38 -14.46
N ALA A 62 11.07 44.54 -13.99
CA ALA A 62 11.52 45.80 -14.58
C ALA A 62 13.04 45.84 -14.48
N SER A 63 13.70 45.67 -15.61
CA SER A 63 15.15 45.73 -15.75
C SER A 63 15.75 47.10 -15.34
N ASN A 64 14.89 48.04 -14.95
CA ASN A 64 15.19 49.44 -14.67
C ASN A 64 14.87 49.86 -13.23
N ASP A 65 14.67 48.96 -12.29
CA ASP A 65 14.55 49.35 -10.89
C ASP A 65 15.97 49.72 -10.37
N PRO A 66 16.25 50.97 -10.03
CA PRO A 66 17.56 51.40 -9.58
C PRO A 66 17.92 50.91 -8.16
N ARG A 67 16.99 50.32 -7.48
CA ARG A 67 17.17 49.85 -6.09
C ARG A 67 17.91 48.52 -6.06
N ALA A 68 18.72 48.31 -5.02
CA ALA A 68 19.39 47.03 -4.79
C ALA A 68 18.39 45.89 -4.62
N PRO A 69 18.71 44.65 -4.99
CA PRO A 69 17.79 43.49 -4.82
C PRO A 69 17.26 43.31 -3.41
N ASP A 70 18.01 43.71 -2.41
CA ASP A 70 17.70 43.52 -0.98
C ASP A 70 17.17 44.81 -0.31
N TYR A 71 16.83 45.84 -1.06
CA TYR A 71 16.48 47.18 -0.53
C TYR A 71 15.35 47.13 0.53
N LEU A 72 14.38 46.28 0.42
CA LEU A 72 13.31 46.15 1.43
C LEU A 72 13.80 45.56 2.75
N ARG A 73 14.74 44.61 2.68
CA ARG A 73 15.38 44.07 3.87
C ARG A 73 16.24 45.12 4.55
N ASP A 74 17.00 45.83 3.77
CA ASP A 74 17.88 46.89 4.28
C ASP A 74 17.06 48.04 4.86
N GLU A 75 15.95 48.42 4.23
CA GLU A 75 15.01 49.43 4.71
C GLU A 75 14.41 49.05 6.08
N ILE A 76 13.88 47.82 6.23
CA ILE A 76 13.28 47.42 7.50
C ILE A 76 14.32 47.31 8.63
N HIS A 77 15.52 46.81 8.33
CA HIS A 77 16.63 46.78 9.28
C HIS A 77 17.07 48.17 9.71
N HIS A 78 17.12 49.10 8.74
CA HIS A 78 17.47 50.52 9.02
C HIS A 78 16.40 51.15 9.93
N ARG A 79 15.13 51.00 9.62
CA ARG A 79 14.02 51.52 10.44
C ARG A 79 14.10 51.01 11.88
N ILE A 80 14.27 49.68 12.06
CA ILE A 80 14.37 49.07 13.39
C ILE A 80 15.59 49.66 14.14
N LYS A 81 16.75 49.77 13.48
CA LYS A 81 17.96 50.29 14.06
C LYS A 81 17.84 51.76 14.49
N GLU A 82 17.14 52.56 13.70
CA GLU A 82 16.88 53.99 13.95
C GLU A 82 15.74 54.21 14.98
N GLY A 83 15.12 53.13 15.49
CA GLY A 83 14.00 53.24 16.41
C GLY A 83 12.74 53.83 15.79
N THR A 84 12.62 53.77 14.45
CA THR A 84 11.42 54.23 13.76
C THR A 84 10.29 53.25 14.00
N PRO A 85 9.11 53.64 14.50
CA PRO A 85 8.01 52.72 14.77
C PRO A 85 7.66 51.91 13.51
N THR A 86 7.64 50.58 13.68
CA THR A 86 7.31 49.61 12.61
C THR A 86 6.17 48.74 13.10
N GLN A 87 4.96 49.29 12.97
CA GLN A 87 3.76 48.70 13.57
C GLN A 87 2.73 48.29 12.52
N PHE A 88 2.10 47.15 12.79
CA PHE A 88 0.95 46.61 12.02
C PHE A 88 -0.24 46.40 12.91
N ARG A 89 -1.41 46.76 12.42
CA ARG A 89 -2.69 46.40 13.03
C ARG A 89 -3.15 45.07 12.48
N VAL A 90 -3.35 44.09 13.38
CA VAL A 90 -3.99 42.83 13.06
C VAL A 90 -5.49 43.03 13.10
N GLU A 91 -6.16 42.71 12.04
CA GLU A 91 -7.61 42.76 11.93
C GLU A 91 -8.16 41.39 11.60
N VAL A 92 -9.34 41.10 12.14
CA VAL A 92 -10.06 39.84 11.95
C VAL A 92 -11.44 40.09 11.35
N MET A 93 -11.83 39.21 10.44
CA MET A 93 -13.16 39.10 9.91
C MET A 93 -13.70 37.74 10.35
N THR A 94 -14.89 37.75 11.03
CA THR A 94 -15.46 36.51 11.59
C THR A 94 -16.84 36.25 11.01
N LYS A 95 -17.15 34.98 10.78
CA LYS A 95 -18.44 34.47 10.35
C LYS A 95 -18.84 33.24 11.14
N THR A 96 -20.03 33.26 11.75
CA THR A 96 -20.52 32.11 12.51
C THR A 96 -20.67 30.88 11.60
N LYS A 97 -20.20 29.75 12.05
CA LYS A 97 -20.34 28.48 11.34
C LYS A 97 -21.77 27.98 11.47
N THR A 98 -22.41 27.74 10.33
CA THR A 98 -23.83 27.29 10.27
C THR A 98 -23.94 25.84 9.83
N GLY A 99 -22.87 25.27 9.27
CA GLY A 99 -22.84 23.90 8.69
C GLY A 99 -23.43 23.82 7.27
N SER A 100 -23.89 24.98 6.70
CA SER A 100 -24.42 25.06 5.34
C SER A 100 -23.43 25.63 4.32
N GLU A 101 -22.17 25.85 4.72
CA GLU A 101 -21.16 26.46 3.88
C GLU A 101 -20.73 25.48 2.76
N ASN A 102 -20.76 25.97 1.53
CA ASN A 102 -20.30 25.21 0.37
C ASN A 102 -18.78 25.37 0.15
N ALA A 103 -18.21 24.55 -0.72
CA ALA A 103 -16.77 24.56 -0.99
C ALA A 103 -16.26 25.95 -1.46
N LEU A 104 -17.06 26.74 -2.18
CA LEU A 104 -16.68 28.06 -2.67
C LEU A 104 -16.41 29.06 -1.56
N PHE A 105 -17.04 28.87 -0.39
CA PHE A 105 -16.82 29.73 0.79
C PHE A 105 -15.38 29.71 1.27
N PHE A 106 -14.67 28.59 1.09
CA PHE A 106 -13.30 28.38 1.57
C PHE A 106 -12.22 28.81 0.58
N TYR A 107 -12.59 29.19 -0.64
CA TYR A 107 -11.59 29.65 -1.61
C TYR A 107 -10.93 30.97 -1.14
N PRO A 108 -9.62 31.17 -1.45
CA PRO A 108 -8.92 32.40 -1.12
C PRO A 108 -9.58 33.64 -1.70
N SER A 109 -10.22 33.50 -2.87
CA SER A 109 -10.92 34.57 -3.58
C SER A 109 -12.35 34.82 -3.09
N ALA A 110 -12.86 34.02 -2.14
CA ALA A 110 -14.22 34.21 -1.62
C ALA A 110 -14.32 35.54 -0.86
N ASP A 111 -15.23 36.40 -1.35
CA ASP A 111 -15.47 37.71 -0.79
C ASP A 111 -16.54 37.63 0.31
N TRP A 112 -16.08 37.66 1.56
CA TRP A 112 -16.94 37.74 2.72
C TRP A 112 -17.39 39.19 2.92
N LYS A 113 -18.63 39.41 3.28
CA LYS A 113 -19.21 40.73 3.45
C LYS A 113 -19.13 41.27 4.89
N GLU A 114 -18.62 40.48 5.81
CA GLU A 114 -18.45 40.87 7.21
C GLU A 114 -17.34 41.94 7.33
N PRO A 115 -17.48 42.90 8.27
CA PRO A 115 -16.51 43.97 8.46
C PRO A 115 -15.21 43.44 9.11
N TRP A 116 -14.09 44.01 8.71
CA TRP A 116 -12.82 43.85 9.41
C TRP A 116 -12.85 44.59 10.76
N ARG A 117 -12.42 43.92 11.81
CA ARG A 117 -12.36 44.45 13.17
C ARG A 117 -10.93 44.42 13.68
N PRO A 118 -10.39 45.50 14.30
CA PRO A 118 -9.08 45.50 14.88
C PRO A 118 -9.02 44.51 16.06
N MET A 119 -7.96 43.73 16.14
CA MET A 119 -7.74 42.70 17.15
C MET A 119 -6.48 42.95 17.98
N ALA A 120 -5.39 43.32 17.36
CA ALA A 120 -4.11 43.51 18.00
C ALA A 120 -3.22 44.49 17.25
N LEU A 121 -2.23 45.04 17.94
CA LEU A 121 -1.10 45.79 17.36
C LEU A 121 0.17 44.94 17.45
N VAL A 122 0.89 44.82 16.36
CA VAL A 122 2.20 44.15 16.27
C VAL A 122 3.24 45.16 15.97
N GLU A 123 4.27 45.21 16.79
CA GLU A 123 5.44 46.10 16.61
C GLU A 123 6.69 45.26 16.36
N LEU A 124 7.43 45.58 15.34
CA LEU A 124 8.73 44.99 15.04
C LEU A 124 9.80 45.78 15.77
N THR A 125 10.38 45.21 16.79
CA THR A 125 11.32 45.87 17.71
C THR A 125 12.76 45.46 17.50
N GLU A 126 12.99 44.29 16.90
CA GLU A 126 14.33 43.71 16.73
C GLU A 126 14.44 42.91 15.44
N ALA A 127 15.59 43.00 14.79
CA ALA A 127 15.95 42.12 13.69
C ALA A 127 16.72 40.92 14.22
N LEU A 128 16.20 39.73 13.95
CA LEU A 128 16.83 38.48 14.39
C LEU A 128 18.11 38.20 13.58
N THR A 129 19.12 37.70 14.28
CA THR A 129 20.33 37.17 13.62
C THR A 129 20.00 35.86 12.88
N THR A 130 20.88 35.48 11.94
CA THR A 130 20.76 34.23 11.20
C THR A 130 20.70 33.01 12.16
N ASP A 131 21.43 33.04 13.26
CA ASP A 131 21.45 31.95 14.24
C ASP A 131 20.16 31.90 15.07
N GLN A 132 19.63 33.06 15.47
CA GLN A 132 18.30 33.11 16.10
C GLN A 132 17.20 32.63 15.15
N LEU A 133 17.25 32.97 13.84
CA LEU A 133 16.30 32.50 12.85
C LEU A 133 16.33 30.96 12.67
N ARG A 134 17.47 30.32 12.88
CA ARG A 134 17.60 28.86 12.82
C ARG A 134 16.87 28.16 13.94
N THR A 135 16.72 28.81 15.09
CA THR A 135 16.04 28.24 16.29
C THR A 135 14.53 28.49 16.32
N ILE A 136 14.04 29.41 15.51
CA ILE A 136 12.61 29.79 15.48
C ILE A 136 11.83 28.87 14.55
N SER A 137 10.79 28.27 15.10
CA SER A 137 9.79 27.58 14.29
C SER A 137 8.80 28.58 13.69
N GLY A 138 8.95 28.87 12.42
CA GLY A 138 8.00 29.69 11.65
C GLY A 138 6.76 28.92 11.19
N ASN A 139 6.22 28.00 12.00
CA ASN A 139 5.03 27.24 11.60
C ASN A 139 3.78 28.12 11.70
N PRO A 140 3.17 28.56 10.57
CA PRO A 140 1.98 29.40 10.58
C PRO A 140 0.71 28.67 11.07
N HIS A 141 0.83 27.39 11.39
CA HIS A 141 -0.27 26.56 11.91
C HIS A 141 -0.15 26.29 13.42
N THR A 142 0.85 26.86 14.09
CA THR A 142 0.87 26.94 15.55
C THR A 142 -0.13 28.00 16.00
N LEU A 143 -1.38 27.56 16.20
CA LEU A 143 -2.49 28.46 16.49
C LEU A 143 -2.75 28.53 18.00
N PRO A 144 -3.26 29.68 18.52
CA PRO A 144 -3.68 29.83 19.90
C PRO A 144 -4.76 28.80 20.29
N LYS A 145 -4.90 28.57 21.59
CA LYS A 145 -5.97 27.72 22.12
C LYS A 145 -7.35 28.20 21.65
N GLY A 146 -8.16 27.28 21.15
CA GLY A 146 -9.49 27.58 20.59
C GLY A 146 -9.47 27.87 19.09
N MET A 147 -8.31 27.93 18.46
CA MET A 147 -8.18 28.05 16.99
C MET A 147 -7.65 26.76 16.37
N SER A 148 -8.16 26.42 15.21
CA SER A 148 -7.69 25.29 14.42
C SER A 148 -7.75 25.57 12.93
N ILE A 149 -6.90 24.86 12.16
CA ILE A 149 -7.09 24.84 10.71
C ILE A 149 -8.25 23.93 10.36
N LEU A 150 -8.86 24.19 9.20
CA LEU A 150 -9.94 23.36 8.68
C LEU A 150 -9.36 22.07 8.09
N ASN A 151 -9.91 20.94 8.52
CA ASN A 151 -9.58 19.66 7.92
C ASN A 151 -10.29 19.52 6.56
N PRO A 152 -9.60 19.08 5.51
CA PRO A 152 -10.22 18.85 4.21
C PRO A 152 -11.18 17.66 4.28
N VAL A 153 -12.32 17.77 3.60
CA VAL A 153 -13.30 16.69 3.48
C VAL A 153 -12.88 15.70 2.39
N ASN A 154 -12.20 16.19 1.35
CA ASN A 154 -11.68 15.37 0.25
C ASN A 154 -10.53 16.10 -0.46
N SER A 155 -9.92 15.45 -1.45
CA SER A 155 -8.75 15.97 -2.19
C SER A 155 -9.04 17.21 -3.06
N PHE A 156 -10.30 17.57 -3.28
CA PHE A 156 -10.72 18.77 -4.02
C PHE A 156 -11.13 19.92 -3.08
N ASP A 157 -11.10 19.68 -1.77
CA ASP A 157 -11.38 20.70 -0.79
C ASP A 157 -10.29 21.79 -0.82
N PRO A 158 -10.62 23.09 -0.93
CA PRO A 158 -9.63 24.16 -0.90
C PRO A 158 -8.75 24.14 0.36
N ASN A 159 -9.25 23.65 1.47
CA ASN A 159 -8.52 23.54 2.73
C ASN A 159 -7.40 22.45 2.69
N TRP A 160 -7.41 21.58 1.68
CA TRP A 160 -6.35 20.57 1.49
C TRP A 160 -4.95 21.20 1.41
N ILE A 161 -4.82 22.33 0.71
CA ILE A 161 -3.54 23.05 0.59
C ILE A 161 -3.08 23.55 1.96
N ASN A 162 -3.99 24.06 2.78
CA ASN A 162 -3.65 24.57 4.11
C ASN A 162 -3.29 23.45 5.09
N TRP A 163 -4.02 22.36 5.03
CA TRP A 163 -3.74 21.17 5.82
C TRP A 163 -2.38 20.55 5.42
N SER A 164 -2.12 20.39 4.13
CA SER A 164 -0.83 19.89 3.63
C SER A 164 0.33 20.78 4.06
N ARG A 165 0.14 22.11 4.05
CA ARG A 165 1.16 23.06 4.56
C ARG A 165 1.44 22.84 6.04
N LYS A 166 0.43 22.60 6.86
CA LYS A 166 0.63 22.30 8.29
C LYS A 166 1.58 21.11 8.45
N GLU A 167 1.32 20.03 7.75
CA GLU A 167 2.17 18.83 7.84
C GLU A 167 3.59 19.08 7.32
N ILE A 168 3.72 19.80 6.19
CA ILE A 168 5.01 20.19 5.63
C ILE A 168 5.79 21.09 6.60
N TYR A 169 5.15 22.09 7.23
CA TYR A 169 5.83 22.97 8.17
C TYR A 169 6.24 22.25 9.45
N ASN A 170 5.41 21.32 9.95
CA ASN A 170 5.77 20.47 11.09
C ASN A 170 6.98 19.61 10.77
N LEU A 171 6.98 18.97 9.59
CA LEU A 171 8.11 18.19 9.12
C LEU A 171 9.37 19.04 8.96
N ASN A 172 9.28 20.20 8.31
CA ASN A 172 10.37 21.13 8.14
C ASN A 172 10.95 21.65 9.47
N HIS A 173 10.09 21.86 10.47
CA HIS A 173 10.53 22.23 11.81
C HIS A 173 11.35 21.12 12.46
N GLN A 174 10.86 19.89 12.39
CA GLN A 174 11.57 18.72 12.91
C GLN A 174 12.93 18.53 12.20
N ILE A 175 12.98 18.69 10.89
CA ILE A 175 14.21 18.63 10.09
C ILE A 175 15.19 19.77 10.47
N ARG A 176 14.69 20.99 10.70
CA ARG A 176 15.54 22.10 11.20
C ARG A 176 16.08 21.80 12.59
N ALA A 177 15.28 21.23 13.48
CA ALA A 177 15.71 20.84 14.81
C ALA A 177 16.83 19.78 14.74
N ILE A 178 16.69 18.77 13.86
CA ILE A 178 17.75 17.79 13.60
C ILE A 178 18.98 18.48 13.02
N ARG A 179 18.80 19.33 12.00
CA ARG A 179 19.91 20.09 11.40
C ARG A 179 20.57 21.00 12.41
N HIS A 180 19.83 21.59 13.32
CA HIS A 180 20.40 22.47 14.37
C HIS A 180 21.17 21.66 15.41
N SER A 181 20.67 20.50 15.85
CA SER A 181 21.41 19.59 16.71
C SER A 181 22.62 18.97 16.00
N ALA A 182 22.50 18.74 14.69
CA ALA A 182 23.58 18.19 13.86
C ALA A 182 24.52 19.25 13.26
N TYR A 183 24.08 20.50 13.07
CA TYR A 183 24.82 21.58 12.41
C TYR A 183 24.97 22.84 13.31
N GLY A 184 24.58 22.77 14.60
CA GLY A 184 24.84 23.83 15.56
C GLY A 184 26.34 24.21 15.53
N PRO A 185 26.73 25.42 15.95
CA PRO A 185 28.11 25.80 16.00
C PRO A 185 28.84 24.96 17.02
N HIS A 186 29.17 23.72 16.66
CA HIS A 186 30.24 23.02 17.32
C HIS A 186 31.49 23.86 17.03
N GLN A 187 32.04 24.46 18.06
CA GLN A 187 33.36 25.13 17.95
C GLN A 187 34.26 24.12 17.23
N ARG A 188 34.80 24.54 16.07
CA ARG A 188 35.91 23.85 15.47
C ARG A 188 37.01 23.83 16.52
N ASP A 189 37.35 22.67 17.03
CA ASP A 189 38.71 22.42 17.47
C ASP A 189 39.52 22.39 16.15
N ASP A 190 40.23 23.45 15.87
CA ASP A 190 41.06 23.64 14.65
C ASP A 190 42.20 22.60 14.57
N ASP A 191 42.35 21.70 15.55
CA ASP A 191 43.39 20.68 15.67
C ASP A 191 42.95 19.26 15.23
N GLN A 192 41.70 19.01 14.77
CA GLN A 192 41.29 17.70 14.27
C GLN A 192 41.71 17.53 12.81
N GLU A 193 42.57 16.53 12.52
CA GLU A 193 42.95 16.15 11.17
C GLU A 193 41.72 15.57 10.40
N ASP A 194 41.57 16.00 9.15
CA ASP A 194 40.55 15.45 8.25
C ASP A 194 40.83 13.95 7.99
N VAL A 195 39.80 13.13 8.16
CA VAL A 195 39.82 11.71 7.82
C VAL A 195 39.24 11.45 6.43
N LYS A 196 39.63 10.36 5.82
CA LYS A 196 39.10 10.00 4.51
C LYS A 196 37.85 9.13 4.67
N TYR A 197 36.79 9.53 3.99
CA TYR A 197 35.55 8.79 3.81
C TYR A 197 35.57 8.07 2.47
N THR A 198 35.17 6.82 2.47
CA THR A 198 34.89 6.06 1.24
C THR A 198 33.39 5.76 1.21
N VAL A 199 32.75 6.10 0.11
CA VAL A 199 31.29 5.94 -0.10
C VAL A 199 31.09 5.03 -1.30
N VAL A 200 30.48 3.86 -1.11
CA VAL A 200 30.12 2.94 -2.18
C VAL A 200 28.63 3.05 -2.42
N VAL A 201 28.22 3.36 -3.63
CA VAL A 201 26.83 3.55 -4.04
C VAL A 201 26.39 2.41 -4.96
N SER A 202 25.29 1.77 -4.63
CA SER A 202 24.67 0.72 -5.43
C SER A 202 23.38 1.23 -6.08
N THR A 203 23.36 1.39 -7.38
CA THR A 203 22.16 1.70 -8.18
C THR A 203 21.37 0.42 -8.51
N GLY A 204 20.05 0.48 -8.54
CA GLY A 204 19.24 -0.68 -8.92
C GLY A 204 19.42 -1.07 -10.38
N SER A 205 19.23 -2.36 -10.70
CA SER A 205 19.43 -2.91 -12.04
C SER A 205 18.21 -2.80 -12.96
N MET A 206 17.11 -2.24 -12.49
CA MET A 206 15.90 -2.12 -13.29
C MET A 206 16.01 -1.03 -14.35
N LYS A 207 15.23 -1.17 -15.42
CA LYS A 207 15.20 -0.18 -16.50
C LYS A 207 14.90 1.23 -15.97
N HIS A 208 15.70 2.21 -16.37
CA HIS A 208 15.63 3.61 -15.93
C HIS A 208 15.97 3.84 -14.44
N ALA A 209 16.65 2.92 -13.78
CA ALA A 209 17.09 3.09 -12.39
C ALA A 209 18.23 4.10 -12.24
N GLY A 210 19.01 4.34 -13.28
CA GLY A 210 20.11 5.31 -13.29
C GLY A 210 19.64 6.77 -13.31
N THR A 211 20.57 7.67 -13.01
CA THR A 211 20.34 9.12 -13.05
C THR A 211 21.58 9.88 -13.53
N ASP A 212 21.35 10.93 -14.29
CA ASP A 212 22.36 11.89 -14.70
C ASP A 212 22.43 13.12 -13.77
N ALA A 213 21.68 13.11 -12.68
CA ALA A 213 21.66 14.21 -11.73
C ALA A 213 22.88 14.21 -10.82
N SER A 214 23.28 15.39 -10.34
CA SER A 214 24.35 15.50 -9.36
C SER A 214 23.86 15.05 -7.98
N ILE A 215 24.55 14.08 -7.38
CA ILE A 215 24.24 13.57 -6.05
C ILE A 215 25.22 14.14 -5.03
N SER A 216 24.70 14.68 -3.94
CA SER A 216 25.51 15.12 -2.80
C SER A 216 25.12 14.36 -1.54
N ILE A 217 26.12 14.08 -0.70
CA ILE A 217 25.97 13.36 0.57
C ILE A 217 26.44 14.21 1.76
N VAL A 218 25.74 14.09 2.88
CA VAL A 218 26.19 14.54 4.20
C VAL A 218 26.17 13.34 5.12
N VAL A 219 27.27 13.07 5.81
CA VAL A 219 27.36 11.99 6.82
C VAL A 219 27.18 12.61 8.20
N VAL A 220 26.27 12.03 8.98
CA VAL A 220 25.92 12.46 10.33
C VAL A 220 26.27 11.38 11.33
N GLY A 221 27.05 11.73 12.34
CA GLY A 221 27.42 10.84 13.44
C GLY A 221 27.17 11.48 14.80
N ASP A 222 27.48 10.75 15.84
CA ASP A 222 27.25 11.18 17.22
C ASP A 222 28.16 12.33 17.68
N GLU A 223 29.32 12.55 17.02
CA GLU A 223 30.24 13.63 17.29
C GLU A 223 30.12 14.81 16.31
N GLY A 224 29.27 14.70 15.29
CA GLY A 224 29.05 15.82 14.37
C GLY A 224 28.62 15.42 12.96
N THR A 225 28.85 16.32 12.01
CA THR A 225 28.45 16.11 10.60
C THR A 225 29.57 16.55 9.65
N THR A 226 29.66 15.90 8.50
CA THR A 226 30.50 16.39 7.38
C THR A 226 29.84 17.59 6.70
N LYS A 227 30.60 18.28 5.88
CA LYS A 227 30.05 19.17 4.86
C LYS A 227 29.25 18.37 3.84
N SER A 228 28.53 19.06 2.94
CA SER A 228 27.92 18.41 1.77
C SER A 228 28.99 18.13 0.72
N HIS A 229 29.18 16.87 0.37
CA HIS A 229 30.13 16.43 -0.65
C HIS A 229 29.38 15.91 -1.86
N THR A 230 29.74 16.40 -3.05
CA THR A 230 29.22 15.87 -4.32
C THR A 230 29.93 14.56 -4.63
N LEU A 231 29.15 13.54 -4.95
CA LEU A 231 29.65 12.26 -5.43
C LEU A 231 29.79 12.37 -6.95
N ASP A 232 31.01 12.51 -7.43
CA ASP A 232 31.31 12.74 -8.85
C ASP A 232 32.60 12.00 -9.22
N ARG A 233 32.57 11.34 -10.38
CA ARG A 233 33.71 10.65 -11.00
C ARG A 233 33.84 11.08 -12.46
N TRP A 234 34.96 10.75 -13.05
CA TRP A 234 35.15 10.95 -14.47
C TRP A 234 34.41 9.86 -15.25
N GLY A 235 33.32 10.22 -15.93
CA GLY A 235 32.48 9.30 -16.72
C GLY A 235 30.99 9.45 -16.40
N ASP A 236 30.18 8.51 -16.83
CA ASP A 236 28.76 8.44 -16.45
C ASP A 236 28.64 7.79 -15.06
N ASP A 237 28.06 8.52 -14.11
CA ASP A 237 27.83 8.10 -12.75
C ASP A 237 26.38 7.57 -12.57
N PHE A 238 26.19 6.66 -11.65
CA PHE A 238 24.87 6.18 -11.19
C PHE A 238 24.01 5.47 -12.26
N GLU A 239 24.64 4.80 -13.22
CA GLU A 239 23.93 4.01 -14.23
C GLU A 239 23.21 2.80 -13.62
N ALA A 240 22.19 2.29 -14.32
CA ALA A 240 21.37 1.18 -13.86
C ALA A 240 22.21 -0.10 -13.65
N GLY A 241 22.24 -0.62 -12.43
CA GLY A 241 22.99 -1.81 -12.03
C GLY A 241 24.41 -1.54 -11.55
N ASP A 242 24.87 -0.30 -11.59
CA ASP A 242 26.23 0.06 -11.21
C ASP A 242 26.47 0.03 -9.70
N ILE A 243 27.69 -0.32 -9.33
CA ILE A 243 28.24 -0.17 -7.99
C ILE A 243 29.52 0.67 -8.13
N GLN A 244 29.51 1.86 -7.57
CA GLN A 244 30.57 2.84 -7.72
C GLN A 244 31.07 3.34 -6.38
N ASP A 245 32.38 3.59 -6.27
CA ASP A 245 33.03 4.12 -5.09
C ASP A 245 33.44 5.60 -5.27
N TYR A 246 33.25 6.38 -4.23
CA TYR A 246 33.61 7.79 -4.13
C TYR A 246 34.41 8.02 -2.87
N SER A 247 35.26 9.04 -2.83
CA SER A 247 35.96 9.39 -1.60
C SER A 247 36.12 10.88 -1.43
N PHE A 248 36.06 11.33 -0.18
CA PHE A 248 36.31 12.71 0.21
C PHE A 248 37.01 12.78 1.57
N LYS A 249 37.55 13.93 1.92
CA LYS A 249 38.12 14.20 3.25
C LYS A 249 37.28 15.21 3.98
N ASP A 250 37.01 14.93 5.25
CA ASP A 250 36.31 15.82 6.17
C ASP A 250 36.66 15.42 7.62
N ARG A 251 36.19 16.20 8.58
CA ARG A 251 36.35 15.88 10.00
C ARG A 251 35.77 14.52 10.36
N HIS A 252 36.31 13.87 11.36
CA HIS A 252 35.72 12.67 11.95
C HIS A 252 34.36 13.02 12.58
N VAL A 253 33.32 12.20 12.36
CA VAL A 253 31.94 12.44 12.86
C VAL A 253 31.57 11.51 14.02
N GLY A 254 32.51 10.73 14.53
CA GLY A 254 32.22 9.70 15.52
C GLY A 254 31.57 8.47 14.86
N ILE A 255 30.64 7.83 15.57
CA ILE A 255 29.85 6.70 15.07
C ILE A 255 28.82 7.23 14.09
N ILE A 256 28.86 6.74 12.87
CA ILE A 256 27.89 7.15 11.82
C ILE A 256 26.49 6.68 12.19
N GLU A 257 25.54 7.60 12.23
CA GLU A 257 24.16 7.35 12.62
C GLU A 257 23.20 7.34 11.40
N PHE A 258 23.37 8.30 10.49
CA PHE A 258 22.58 8.38 9.25
C PHE A 258 23.27 9.24 8.19
N ILE A 259 22.77 9.17 6.98
CA ILE A 259 23.20 10.01 5.87
C ILE A 259 22.03 10.84 5.34
N ILE A 260 22.34 12.00 4.76
CA ILE A 260 21.38 12.84 4.05
C ILE A 260 21.85 12.95 2.60
N LEU A 261 20.97 12.62 1.67
CA LEU A 261 21.24 12.77 0.25
C LEU A 261 20.55 14.01 -0.33
N LYS A 262 21.16 14.58 -1.34
CA LYS A 262 20.57 15.64 -2.15
C LYS A 262 20.80 15.30 -3.61
N LEU A 263 19.72 15.34 -4.38
CA LEU A 263 19.72 15.21 -5.82
C LEU A 263 19.54 16.62 -6.40
N ASP A 264 20.51 17.13 -7.15
CA ASP A 264 20.45 18.43 -7.83
C ASP A 264 20.45 18.21 -9.34
N ASP A 265 19.34 18.51 -9.99
CA ASP A 265 19.25 18.53 -11.45
C ASP A 265 19.53 19.96 -11.95
N ASN A 266 20.78 20.27 -12.20
CA ASN A 266 21.23 21.56 -12.74
C ASN A 266 21.35 21.58 -14.28
N ASN A 267 20.97 20.51 -14.99
CA ASN A 267 21.23 20.37 -16.41
C ASN A 267 20.00 20.72 -17.26
N PHE A 268 19.87 21.98 -17.63
CA PHE A 268 18.81 22.54 -18.48
C PHE A 268 18.70 21.84 -19.87
N PHE A 269 19.79 21.30 -20.41
CA PHE A 269 19.80 20.64 -21.72
C PHE A 269 19.28 19.20 -21.71
N ARG A 270 19.26 18.51 -20.57
CA ARG A 270 18.81 17.10 -20.46
C ARG A 270 17.30 16.98 -20.27
N HIS A 271 16.61 17.99 -19.75
CA HIS A 271 15.14 18.02 -19.67
C HIS A 271 14.41 17.82 -21.01
N LEU A 272 15.11 18.06 -22.12
CA LEU A 272 14.56 17.88 -23.47
C LEU A 272 14.66 16.43 -23.96
N GLN A 273 15.46 15.57 -23.37
CA GLN A 273 15.67 14.18 -23.87
C GLN A 273 15.10 13.07 -23.00
N THR A 274 15.05 13.18 -21.68
CA THR A 274 14.70 12.05 -20.79
C THR A 274 13.63 12.31 -19.73
N GLY A 275 13.25 13.52 -19.48
CA GLY A 275 12.02 13.89 -18.73
C GLY A 275 11.97 13.64 -17.22
N ASN A 276 12.89 12.87 -16.61
CA ASN A 276 12.89 12.61 -15.16
C ASN A 276 14.30 12.30 -14.63
N ALA A 277 14.75 13.10 -13.67
CA ALA A 277 15.98 12.90 -12.91
C ALA A 277 15.80 11.93 -11.71
N ASN A 278 14.88 11.01 -11.78
CA ASN A 278 14.64 10.05 -10.69
C ASN A 278 15.71 8.94 -10.70
N TRP A 279 16.20 8.60 -9.52
CA TRP A 279 17.24 7.60 -9.32
C TRP A 279 16.76 6.49 -8.37
N TYR A 280 16.91 5.23 -8.75
CA TYR A 280 16.63 4.13 -7.85
C TYR A 280 17.87 3.73 -7.07
N LEU A 281 17.96 4.21 -5.83
CA LEU A 281 19.03 3.88 -4.90
C LEU A 281 18.73 2.51 -4.22
N LYS A 282 19.65 1.56 -4.36
CA LYS A 282 19.58 0.28 -3.66
C LYS A 282 20.14 0.41 -2.25
N ASP A 283 21.43 0.73 -2.13
CA ASP A 283 22.11 0.97 -0.85
C ASP A 283 23.31 1.91 -1.02
N ILE A 284 23.71 2.52 0.08
CA ILE A 284 24.99 3.23 0.20
C ILE A 284 25.78 2.59 1.35
N ARG A 285 27.10 2.46 1.18
CA ARG A 285 28.01 2.02 2.22
C ARG A 285 29.02 3.14 2.47
N VAL A 286 29.24 3.44 3.73
CA VAL A 286 30.19 4.49 4.14
C VAL A 286 31.20 3.89 5.10
N SER A 287 32.48 4.08 4.81
CA SER A 287 33.57 3.73 5.71
C SER A 287 34.45 4.95 5.97
N ILE A 288 34.97 5.04 7.19
CA ILE A 288 35.96 6.05 7.60
C ILE A 288 37.31 5.35 7.67
N GLU A 289 38.32 5.92 7.04
CA GLU A 289 39.69 5.40 7.06
C GLU A 289 40.36 5.79 8.38
N ASP A 290 39.98 5.07 9.44
CA ASP A 290 40.54 5.16 10.77
C ASP A 290 41.00 3.78 11.26
N ARG A 291 41.44 3.70 12.52
CA ARG A 291 42.05 2.48 13.12
C ARG A 291 41.08 1.28 13.26
N GLY A 292 39.84 1.36 12.82
CA GLY A 292 38.83 0.34 13.10
C GLY A 292 38.00 -0.16 11.90
N HIS A 293 38.14 0.39 10.69
CA HIS A 293 37.43 0.01 9.45
C HIS A 293 35.99 -0.54 9.67
N SER A 294 35.10 0.22 10.25
CA SER A 294 33.68 -0.12 10.27
C SER A 294 33.00 0.42 9.02
N GLU A 295 32.49 -0.45 8.18
CA GLU A 295 31.61 -0.07 7.06
C GLU A 295 30.17 -0.01 7.58
N GLU A 296 29.52 1.15 7.44
CA GLU A 296 28.12 1.31 7.74
C GLU A 296 27.29 1.24 6.46
N ILE A 297 26.24 0.40 6.47
CA ILE A 297 25.38 0.16 5.31
C ILE A 297 24.07 0.94 5.49
N PHE A 298 23.66 1.63 4.44
CA PHE A 298 22.45 2.44 4.37
C PHE A 298 21.51 1.88 3.30
N PRO A 299 20.69 0.87 3.61
CA PRO A 299 19.73 0.30 2.67
C PRO A 299 18.59 1.29 2.43
N TYR A 300 18.26 1.51 1.15
CA TYR A 300 17.16 2.40 0.79
C TYR A 300 16.09 1.72 -0.06
N PHE A 301 16.48 1.07 -1.15
CA PHE A 301 15.60 0.31 -2.05
C PHE A 301 14.37 1.09 -2.52
N GLN A 302 14.54 2.36 -2.83
CA GLN A 302 13.47 3.27 -3.25
C GLN A 302 13.99 4.27 -4.29
N TRP A 303 13.03 4.96 -4.96
CA TRP A 303 13.33 6.07 -5.83
C TRP A 303 13.67 7.32 -5.04
N VAL A 304 14.83 7.88 -5.31
CA VAL A 304 15.19 9.26 -4.96
C VAL A 304 14.68 10.14 -6.08
N LYS A 305 13.84 11.10 -5.77
CA LYS A 305 13.24 12.00 -6.76
C LYS A 305 13.92 13.34 -6.78
N ASP A 306 13.78 14.04 -7.91
CA ASP A 306 14.32 15.38 -8.10
C ASP A 306 13.83 16.38 -7.03
N SER A 307 14.73 17.17 -6.50
CA SER A 307 14.48 18.19 -5.45
C SER A 307 13.58 19.36 -5.89
N LYS A 308 13.17 19.42 -7.16
CA LYS A 308 12.18 20.41 -7.64
C LYS A 308 10.77 20.17 -7.16
N ASP A 309 10.48 18.98 -6.67
CA ASP A 309 9.23 18.71 -5.95
C ASP A 309 9.35 19.22 -4.51
N PRO A 310 8.73 20.36 -4.17
CA PRO A 310 8.84 20.94 -2.83
C PRO A 310 8.20 20.07 -1.73
N THR A 311 7.49 19.00 -2.14
CA THR A 311 6.90 18.03 -1.21
C THR A 311 7.88 16.91 -0.85
N GLN A 312 9.03 16.82 -1.56
CA GLN A 312 10.03 15.80 -1.33
C GLN A 312 11.31 16.41 -0.79
N GLU A 313 11.52 16.21 0.48
CA GLU A 313 12.75 16.57 1.14
C GLU A 313 13.87 15.56 0.84
N ARG A 314 15.09 16.00 1.12
CA ARG A 314 16.30 15.19 0.98
C ARG A 314 16.13 13.87 1.72
N PRO A 315 16.28 12.73 1.05
CA PRO A 315 16.14 11.44 1.72
C PRO A 315 17.16 11.32 2.86
N LEU A 316 16.66 11.02 4.03
CA LEU A 316 17.42 10.71 5.22
C LEU A 316 17.44 9.19 5.36
N ILE A 317 18.62 8.60 5.42
CA ILE A 317 18.78 7.15 5.39
C ILE A 317 19.55 6.72 6.64
N LEU A 318 18.94 5.83 7.43
CA LEU A 318 19.51 5.29 8.66
C LEU A 318 20.47 4.14 8.37
N ALA A 319 21.53 4.01 9.16
CA ALA A 319 22.45 2.88 9.08
C ALA A 319 21.70 1.55 9.34
N GLY A 320 21.92 0.57 8.49
CA GLY A 320 21.20 -0.69 8.47
C GLY A 320 21.88 -1.88 9.13
N ASN A 321 23.19 -1.85 9.32
CA ASN A 321 23.97 -2.90 10.02
C ASN A 321 23.74 -2.87 11.53
N LYS A 322 23.28 -1.77 12.10
CA LYS A 322 22.74 -1.69 13.46
C LYS A 322 21.23 -1.81 13.41
N THR A 323 20.73 -3.03 13.43
CA THR A 323 19.30 -3.29 13.46
C THR A 323 18.84 -3.28 14.92
N LEU A 324 18.41 -2.12 15.40
CA LEU A 324 17.86 -1.92 16.73
C LEU A 324 16.37 -1.62 16.66
N LEU A 325 15.65 -1.95 17.71
CA LEU A 325 14.25 -1.53 17.87
C LEU A 325 14.19 -0.01 18.12
N PRO A 326 13.10 0.68 17.75
CA PRO A 326 13.00 2.14 17.85
C PRO A 326 13.30 2.70 19.26
N HIS A 327 12.93 1.98 20.30
CA HIS A 327 13.15 2.40 21.70
C HIS A 327 14.58 2.12 22.23
N GLN A 328 15.37 1.38 21.47
CA GLN A 328 16.79 1.07 21.79
C GLN A 328 17.76 2.03 21.10
N GLU A 329 17.25 2.87 20.22
CA GLU A 329 18.04 3.80 19.41
C GLU A 329 18.47 5.05 20.23
N SER A 330 19.53 5.70 19.79
CA SER A 330 19.90 7.02 20.28
C SER A 330 18.78 8.04 20.02
N SER A 331 18.74 9.15 20.77
CA SER A 331 17.74 10.20 20.57
C SER A 331 17.79 10.79 19.15
N LEU A 332 19.00 10.89 18.58
CA LEU A 332 19.22 11.38 17.22
C LEU A 332 18.60 10.43 16.17
N ARG A 333 18.87 9.13 16.29
CA ARG A 333 18.29 8.10 15.41
C ARG A 333 16.79 7.97 15.57
N THR A 334 16.29 8.05 16.80
CA THR A 334 14.83 8.05 17.08
C THR A 334 14.16 9.21 16.36
N THR A 335 14.75 10.41 16.41
CA THR A 335 14.21 11.57 15.69
C THR A 335 14.27 11.38 14.17
N ALA A 336 15.36 10.82 13.66
CA ALA A 336 15.50 10.50 12.23
C ALA A 336 14.47 9.46 11.76
N ARG A 337 14.22 8.41 12.56
CA ARG A 337 13.17 7.40 12.29
C ARG A 337 11.77 8.03 12.27
N LEU A 338 11.45 8.90 13.22
CA LEU A 338 10.16 9.61 13.24
C LEU A 338 9.93 10.42 11.98
N LEU A 339 10.97 11.11 11.48
CA LEU A 339 10.89 11.85 10.23
C LEU A 339 10.68 10.93 9.03
N GLN A 340 11.45 9.86 8.95
CA GLN A 340 11.34 8.89 7.87
C GLN A 340 9.93 8.24 7.85
N SER A 341 9.42 7.85 9.02
CA SER A 341 8.05 7.34 9.15
C SER A 341 7.00 8.35 8.67
N LYS A 342 7.15 9.63 9.03
CA LYS A 342 6.23 10.68 8.56
C LYS A 342 6.31 10.92 7.06
N GLN A 343 7.49 10.86 6.46
CA GLN A 343 7.65 10.93 5.01
C GLN A 343 6.96 9.76 4.30
N GLN A 344 7.13 8.54 4.80
CA GLN A 344 6.48 7.35 4.27
C GLN A 344 4.94 7.44 4.34
N GLU A 345 4.41 7.95 5.47
CA GLU A 345 2.97 8.16 5.64
C GLU A 345 2.40 9.15 4.61
N ILE A 346 3.14 10.22 4.29
CA ILE A 346 2.73 11.23 3.30
C ILE A 346 2.80 10.66 1.87
N LEU A 347 3.84 9.89 1.56
CA LEU A 347 4.08 9.34 0.22
C LEU A 347 3.13 8.20 -0.13
N ALA A 348 2.59 7.50 0.85
CA ALA A 348 1.68 6.38 0.67
C ALA A 348 0.31 6.69 1.25
N SER A 349 -0.71 6.84 0.41
CA SER A 349 -2.08 7.17 0.82
C SER A 349 -3.04 6.00 0.65
N TRP A 350 -3.90 5.79 1.65
CA TRP A 350 -4.97 4.80 1.58
C TRP A 350 -6.04 5.16 0.56
N SER A 351 -6.59 4.14 -0.09
CA SER A 351 -7.80 4.25 -0.89
C SER A 351 -8.79 3.14 -0.53
N HIS A 352 -10.06 3.48 -0.61
CA HIS A 352 -11.19 2.55 -0.45
C HIS A 352 -12.10 2.61 -1.68
N MET A 353 -11.60 3.16 -2.79
CA MET A 353 -12.33 3.26 -4.06
C MET A 353 -11.67 2.36 -5.10
N TRP A 354 -12.44 1.48 -5.71
CA TRP A 354 -11.96 0.65 -6.82
C TRP A 354 -11.53 1.51 -8.01
N PRO A 355 -10.29 1.40 -8.52
CA PRO A 355 -9.72 2.38 -9.48
C PRO A 355 -10.21 2.25 -10.91
N VAL A 356 -10.85 1.14 -11.31
CA VAL A 356 -11.12 0.87 -12.73
C VAL A 356 -12.61 0.85 -12.99
N GLY A 357 -13.06 1.78 -13.84
CA GLY A 357 -14.18 1.71 -14.78
C GLY A 357 -15.48 1.05 -14.37
N ALA A 358 -15.72 0.85 -13.08
CA ALA A 358 -16.99 0.35 -12.60
C ALA A 358 -18.10 1.27 -13.07
N LYS A 359 -18.80 0.85 -14.11
CA LYS A 359 -19.97 1.55 -14.64
C LYS A 359 -21.09 1.47 -13.60
N GLY A 360 -21.61 2.61 -13.18
CA GLY A 360 -22.85 2.74 -12.39
C GLY A 360 -22.81 2.08 -11.00
N GLU A 361 -23.69 2.40 -10.16
CA GLU A 361 -24.19 1.80 -8.88
C GLU A 361 -23.30 0.91 -7.96
N LEU A 362 -22.01 0.77 -8.20
CA LEU A 362 -21.03 0.12 -7.32
C LEU A 362 -20.79 0.86 -5.99
N LYS A 363 -21.63 1.84 -5.65
CA LYS A 363 -21.47 2.65 -4.43
C LYS A 363 -21.47 1.78 -3.16
N ASP A 364 -22.29 0.76 -3.13
CA ASP A 364 -22.51 -0.04 -1.92
C ASP A 364 -21.43 -1.13 -1.71
N VAL A 365 -20.85 -1.63 -2.81
CA VAL A 365 -19.82 -2.69 -2.74
C VAL A 365 -18.42 -2.15 -2.42
N LYS A 366 -18.10 -0.93 -2.84
CA LYS A 366 -16.77 -0.30 -2.65
C LYS A 366 -16.37 -0.17 -1.19
N ASP A 367 -17.34 0.10 -0.35
CA ASP A 367 -17.13 0.34 1.08
C ASP A 367 -17.02 -0.96 1.90
N THR A 368 -17.25 -2.11 1.27
CA THR A 368 -17.18 -3.44 1.91
C THR A 368 -15.87 -4.17 1.66
N LEU A 369 -14.96 -3.56 0.89
CA LEU A 369 -13.66 -4.11 0.57
C LEU A 369 -12.56 -3.55 1.47
N PRO A 370 -11.51 -4.32 1.78
CA PRO A 370 -10.33 -3.82 2.48
C PRO A 370 -9.68 -2.64 1.75
N GLY A 371 -8.98 -1.79 2.51
CA GLY A 371 -8.22 -0.68 1.95
C GLY A 371 -7.06 -1.18 1.07
N PHE A 372 -6.72 -0.42 0.05
CA PHE A 372 -5.60 -0.70 -0.84
C PHE A 372 -4.85 0.58 -1.24
N LEU A 373 -3.68 0.40 -1.84
CA LEU A 373 -2.88 1.51 -2.32
C LEU A 373 -3.48 2.08 -3.60
N LEU A 374 -4.00 3.31 -3.54
CA LEU A 374 -4.28 4.09 -4.73
C LEU A 374 -3.06 4.93 -5.09
N VAL A 375 -2.38 4.57 -6.15
CA VAL A 375 -1.35 5.43 -6.73
C VAL A 375 -1.95 6.18 -7.91
N LYS A 376 -2.18 7.49 -7.71
CA LYS A 376 -2.62 8.37 -8.80
C LYS A 376 -1.57 8.35 -9.91
N GLY A 377 -2.00 8.08 -11.14
CA GLY A 377 -1.14 8.16 -12.31
C GLY A 377 -0.24 6.96 -12.54
N ILE A 378 -0.48 5.81 -11.91
CA ILE A 378 0.12 4.56 -12.35
C ILE A 378 -0.50 4.22 -13.70
N THR A 379 0.21 4.67 -14.72
CA THR A 379 0.07 4.10 -16.06
C THR A 379 0.99 2.87 -16.15
N TYR A 380 0.69 1.97 -17.04
CA TYR A 380 1.58 0.92 -17.51
C TYR A 380 2.96 1.55 -17.79
N GLY A 381 3.96 1.26 -16.99
CA GLY A 381 5.28 1.89 -17.09
C GLY A 381 5.63 2.86 -15.97
N SER A 382 4.89 2.91 -14.85
CA SER A 382 5.34 3.61 -13.66
C SER A 382 6.74 3.15 -13.30
N LEU A 383 7.66 4.11 -13.12
CA LEU A 383 9.03 3.85 -12.72
C LEU A 383 9.17 3.46 -11.24
N ASP A 384 8.08 3.46 -10.47
CA ASP A 384 8.10 3.06 -9.07
C ASP A 384 8.25 1.53 -8.96
N PRO A 385 9.33 1.02 -8.36
CA PRO A 385 9.60 -0.42 -8.27
C PRO A 385 8.57 -1.20 -7.45
N ARG A 386 7.78 -0.54 -6.63
CA ARG A 386 6.64 -1.18 -5.94
C ARG A 386 5.60 -1.71 -6.92
N PHE A 387 5.58 -1.15 -8.14
CA PHE A 387 4.65 -1.49 -9.22
C PHE A 387 5.35 -2.06 -10.46
N GLN A 388 6.63 -2.35 -10.36
CA GLN A 388 7.41 -2.99 -11.43
C GLN A 388 7.78 -4.41 -11.04
N TRP A 389 7.70 -5.28 -12.01
CA TRP A 389 8.30 -6.60 -11.93
C TRP A 389 9.80 -6.48 -12.20
N TYR A 390 10.65 -7.19 -11.44
CA TYR A 390 12.06 -7.26 -11.76
C TYR A 390 12.27 -8.05 -13.06
N GLU A 391 12.99 -7.47 -14.00
CA GLU A 391 13.18 -8.04 -15.35
C GLU A 391 13.79 -9.44 -15.35
N GLU A 392 14.66 -9.76 -14.39
CA GLU A 392 15.35 -11.05 -14.34
C GLU A 392 14.40 -12.24 -14.11
N ARG A 393 13.39 -12.10 -13.25
CA ARG A 393 12.34 -13.12 -13.08
C ARG A 393 11.27 -13.10 -14.16
N PHE A 394 11.17 -12.00 -14.90
CA PHE A 394 10.25 -11.90 -16.03
C PHE A 394 10.81 -12.52 -17.30
N LYS A 395 12.12 -12.72 -17.41
CA LYS A 395 12.71 -13.34 -18.59
C LYS A 395 12.20 -14.77 -18.74
N GLU A 396 12.25 -15.55 -17.68
CA GLU A 396 11.69 -16.91 -17.65
C GLU A 396 10.18 -16.92 -17.89
N LYS A 397 9.42 -16.03 -17.21
CA LYS A 397 7.97 -15.90 -17.44
C LYS A 397 7.63 -15.29 -18.80
N ARG A 398 8.47 -14.41 -19.38
CA ARG A 398 8.27 -13.93 -20.76
C ARG A 398 8.48 -15.06 -21.79
N GLU A 399 9.42 -15.93 -21.56
CA GLU A 399 9.65 -17.09 -22.42
C GLU A 399 8.47 -18.07 -22.29
N LEU A 400 7.97 -18.31 -21.08
CA LEU A 400 6.74 -19.07 -20.85
C LEU A 400 5.52 -18.37 -21.46
N MET A 401 5.32 -17.07 -21.22
CA MET A 401 4.22 -16.32 -21.83
C MET A 401 4.34 -16.16 -23.32
N ALA A 402 5.54 -16.11 -23.88
CA ALA A 402 5.77 -16.13 -25.32
C ALA A 402 5.53 -17.52 -25.92
N SER A 403 5.79 -18.60 -25.19
CA SER A 403 5.41 -19.95 -25.58
C SER A 403 3.90 -20.15 -25.45
N LEU A 404 3.27 -19.68 -24.40
CA LEU A 404 1.81 -19.67 -24.20
C LEU A 404 1.10 -18.80 -25.24
N LYS A 405 1.64 -17.64 -25.60
CA LYS A 405 1.11 -16.81 -26.72
C LYS A 405 1.29 -17.50 -28.07
N ARG A 406 2.41 -18.18 -28.28
CA ARG A 406 2.60 -18.97 -29.52
C ARG A 406 1.65 -20.15 -29.58
N ALA A 407 1.48 -20.86 -28.46
CA ALA A 407 0.50 -21.93 -28.34
C ALA A 407 -0.94 -21.39 -28.42
N GLY A 408 -1.24 -20.26 -27.78
CA GLY A 408 -2.55 -19.60 -27.83
C GLY A 408 -2.89 -19.03 -29.22
N VAL A 409 -1.93 -18.46 -29.94
CA VAL A 409 -2.11 -18.08 -31.35
C VAL A 409 -2.28 -19.32 -32.20
N LEU A 410 -1.56 -20.40 -31.95
CA LEU A 410 -1.72 -21.66 -32.65
C LEU A 410 -3.08 -22.31 -32.31
N SER A 411 -3.52 -22.27 -31.04
CA SER A 411 -4.84 -22.80 -30.62
C SER A 411 -5.99 -21.93 -31.13
N VAL A 412 -5.83 -20.61 -31.21
CA VAL A 412 -6.81 -19.72 -31.85
C VAL A 412 -6.84 -19.97 -33.34
N VAL A 413 -5.71 -20.17 -34.02
CA VAL A 413 -5.65 -20.50 -35.41
C VAL A 413 -6.17 -21.92 -35.70
N LEU A 414 -5.88 -22.88 -34.82
CA LEU A 414 -6.40 -24.24 -34.91
C LEU A 414 -7.86 -24.35 -34.44
N GLY A 415 -8.24 -23.61 -33.38
CA GLY A 415 -9.60 -23.58 -32.86
C GLY A 415 -10.62 -22.85 -33.75
N PHE A 416 -10.17 -22.04 -34.71
CA PHE A 416 -11.04 -21.53 -35.75
C PHE A 416 -11.49 -22.61 -36.72
N PHE A 417 -10.78 -23.76 -36.78
CA PHE A 417 -11.04 -24.84 -37.72
C PHE A 417 -11.53 -26.13 -37.06
N ASP A 418 -11.30 -26.31 -35.75
CA ASP A 418 -11.76 -27.51 -35.01
C ASP A 418 -11.90 -27.22 -33.51
N PRO A 419 -13.12 -27.15 -32.98
CA PRO A 419 -13.33 -27.07 -31.55
C PRO A 419 -12.77 -28.34 -30.85
N ILE A 420 -12.17 -28.19 -29.67
CA ILE A 420 -11.71 -29.32 -28.85
C ILE A 420 -12.94 -30.15 -28.49
N ASN A 421 -13.02 -31.37 -29.00
CA ASN A 421 -14.17 -32.25 -28.82
C ASN A 421 -13.86 -33.47 -27.96
N THR A 422 -12.62 -33.72 -27.66
CA THR A 422 -12.18 -34.91 -26.91
C THR A 422 -11.13 -34.57 -25.87
N VAL A 423 -11.06 -35.36 -24.79
CA VAL A 423 -10.00 -35.28 -23.78
C VAL A 423 -8.61 -35.52 -24.37
N GLY A 424 -8.52 -36.35 -25.43
CA GLY A 424 -7.27 -36.59 -26.14
C GLY A 424 -6.74 -35.33 -26.82
N GLU A 425 -7.61 -34.55 -27.48
CA GLU A 425 -7.22 -33.26 -28.08
C GLU A 425 -6.81 -32.25 -27.02
N TYR A 426 -7.47 -32.24 -25.86
CA TYR A 426 -7.05 -31.44 -24.71
C TYR A 426 -5.70 -31.85 -24.17
N ARG A 427 -5.44 -33.17 -24.05
CA ARG A 427 -4.14 -33.72 -23.64
C ARG A 427 -3.03 -33.32 -24.62
N ASP A 428 -3.27 -33.40 -25.92
CA ASP A 428 -2.29 -32.98 -26.94
C ASP A 428 -1.92 -31.49 -26.83
N ILE A 429 -2.81 -30.66 -26.32
CA ILE A 429 -2.55 -29.23 -26.08
C ILE A 429 -1.73 -29.06 -24.79
N THR A 430 -2.09 -29.73 -23.70
CA THR A 430 -1.39 -29.66 -22.42
C THR A 430 0.02 -30.22 -22.53
N ASP A 431 0.23 -31.33 -23.21
CA ASP A 431 1.55 -31.93 -23.48
C ASP A 431 2.50 -31.02 -24.26
N ARG A 432 1.94 -30.06 -25.02
CA ARG A 432 2.73 -29.02 -25.72
C ARG A 432 3.06 -27.80 -24.85
N LEU A 433 2.36 -27.63 -23.73
CA LEU A 433 2.51 -26.49 -22.84
C LEU A 433 3.40 -26.74 -21.64
N ALA A 434 3.49 -27.98 -21.20
CA ALA A 434 4.32 -28.43 -20.09
C ALA A 434 4.92 -29.82 -20.41
N ASP A 435 6.09 -30.11 -19.85
CA ASP A 435 6.60 -31.50 -19.86
C ASP A 435 5.62 -32.39 -19.08
N PRO A 436 5.19 -33.54 -19.65
CA PRO A 436 4.29 -34.46 -18.95
C PRO A 436 4.91 -34.88 -17.62
N THR A 437 4.20 -34.67 -16.53
CA THR A 437 4.59 -35.17 -15.21
C THR A 437 3.94 -36.52 -14.92
N PRO A 438 4.51 -37.36 -14.04
CA PRO A 438 3.82 -38.60 -13.60
C PRO A 438 2.43 -38.34 -12.99
N GLU A 439 2.14 -37.10 -12.63
CA GLU A 439 0.87 -36.64 -12.05
C GLU A 439 -0.24 -36.47 -13.10
N ASP A 440 0.07 -36.51 -14.39
CA ASP A 440 -0.91 -36.39 -15.48
C ASP A 440 -1.77 -37.68 -15.66
N ALA A 441 -1.53 -38.71 -14.83
CA ALA A 441 -2.36 -39.93 -14.78
C ALA A 441 -3.84 -39.67 -14.46
N TRP A 442 -4.17 -38.53 -13.83
CA TRP A 442 -5.56 -38.10 -13.56
C TRP A 442 -6.40 -37.96 -14.84
N MET A 443 -5.75 -37.73 -15.99
CA MET A 443 -6.46 -37.59 -17.28
C MET A 443 -7.11 -38.89 -17.74
N ASP A 444 -6.67 -40.04 -17.26
CA ASP A 444 -7.24 -41.31 -17.64
C ASP A 444 -8.56 -41.59 -16.92
N ASP A 445 -8.67 -41.12 -15.66
CA ASP A 445 -9.83 -41.31 -14.79
C ASP A 445 -10.57 -40.00 -14.46
N TRP A 446 -10.44 -38.97 -15.28
CA TRP A 446 -10.90 -37.59 -15.06
C TRP A 446 -12.39 -37.47 -14.69
N ASP A 447 -13.25 -38.40 -15.15
CA ASP A 447 -14.70 -38.43 -14.89
C ASP A 447 -15.09 -39.35 -13.71
N SER A 448 -14.10 -39.97 -13.06
CA SER A 448 -14.38 -40.85 -11.91
C SER A 448 -14.77 -40.04 -10.66
N ASP A 449 -15.53 -40.67 -9.76
CA ASP A 449 -15.95 -40.06 -8.48
C ASP A 449 -14.78 -39.98 -7.49
N ALA A 450 -13.79 -40.87 -7.60
CA ALA A 450 -12.55 -40.84 -6.82
C ALA A 450 -11.64 -39.66 -7.22
N GLU A 451 -11.44 -39.44 -8.54
CA GLU A 451 -10.68 -38.30 -9.02
C GLU A 451 -11.36 -36.99 -8.67
N PHE A 452 -12.69 -36.93 -8.78
CA PHE A 452 -13.45 -35.77 -8.33
C PHE A 452 -13.22 -35.46 -6.84
N GLY A 453 -13.25 -36.47 -5.97
CA GLY A 453 -12.94 -36.34 -4.55
C GLY A 453 -11.48 -35.93 -4.29
N ARG A 454 -10.52 -36.53 -5.01
CA ARG A 454 -9.10 -36.18 -4.93
C ARG A 454 -8.88 -34.70 -5.23
N GLN A 455 -9.53 -34.18 -6.26
CA GLN A 455 -9.42 -32.75 -6.61
C GLN A 455 -10.02 -31.82 -5.55
N MET A 456 -11.03 -32.25 -4.81
CA MET A 456 -11.59 -31.47 -3.69
C MET A 456 -10.63 -31.40 -2.50
N LEU A 457 -9.67 -32.35 -2.38
CA LEU A 457 -8.65 -32.35 -1.34
C LEU A 457 -7.34 -31.68 -1.80
N ASN A 458 -6.94 -31.91 -3.05
CA ASN A 458 -5.60 -31.61 -3.53
C ASN A 458 -5.58 -30.76 -4.81
N GLY A 459 -6.74 -30.26 -5.26
CA GLY A 459 -6.85 -29.40 -6.44
C GLY A 459 -6.82 -27.91 -6.10
N MET A 460 -7.47 -27.11 -6.94
CA MET A 460 -7.46 -25.66 -6.88
C MET A 460 -8.13 -25.06 -5.63
N ASN A 461 -9.13 -25.75 -5.04
CA ASN A 461 -9.89 -25.23 -3.90
C ASN A 461 -10.04 -26.25 -2.77
N PRO A 462 -8.95 -26.65 -2.09
CA PRO A 462 -8.99 -27.64 -1.03
C PRO A 462 -9.56 -27.12 0.30
N THR A 463 -10.02 -25.87 0.32
CA THR A 463 -10.49 -25.20 1.54
C THR A 463 -11.99 -25.27 1.76
N GLY A 464 -12.75 -25.79 0.78
CA GLY A 464 -14.22 -25.85 0.85
C GLY A 464 -14.78 -27.00 1.68
N ILE A 465 -14.05 -28.13 1.76
CA ILE A 465 -14.55 -29.35 2.36
C ILE A 465 -14.56 -29.32 3.90
N ARG A 466 -15.66 -29.80 4.50
CA ARG A 466 -15.85 -29.92 5.96
C ARG A 466 -16.57 -31.18 6.33
N ARG A 467 -16.25 -31.78 7.48
CA ARG A 467 -17.04 -32.89 8.03
C ARG A 467 -18.38 -32.37 8.54
N ILE A 468 -19.45 -33.16 8.32
CA ILE A 468 -20.78 -32.84 8.84
C ILE A 468 -21.18 -33.82 9.92
N LYS A 469 -22.02 -33.37 10.86
CA LYS A 469 -22.59 -34.19 11.95
C LYS A 469 -24.05 -34.56 11.68
N GLU A 470 -24.66 -33.89 10.72
CA GLU A 470 -26.02 -34.11 10.24
C GLU A 470 -26.14 -33.62 8.80
N ILE A 471 -27.02 -34.19 8.03
CA ILE A 471 -27.33 -33.71 6.68
C ILE A 471 -28.22 -32.48 6.82
N PRO A 472 -27.86 -31.32 6.20
CA PRO A 472 -28.64 -30.11 6.31
C PRO A 472 -30.06 -30.27 5.75
N GLU A 473 -31.04 -29.59 6.37
CA GLU A 473 -32.45 -29.61 5.93
C GLU A 473 -32.64 -29.19 4.48
N ASN A 474 -31.80 -28.25 3.99
CA ASN A 474 -31.82 -27.80 2.61
C ASN A 474 -31.09 -28.76 1.63
N PHE A 475 -30.65 -29.93 2.10
CA PHE A 475 -30.08 -31.00 1.29
C PHE A 475 -30.75 -32.31 1.63
N PRO A 476 -32.04 -32.51 1.30
CA PRO A 476 -32.87 -33.63 1.78
C PRO A 476 -32.56 -34.96 1.08
N LEU A 477 -31.30 -35.40 1.15
CA LEU A 477 -30.86 -36.72 0.61
C LEU A 477 -31.44 -37.86 1.39
N LYS A 478 -31.97 -38.85 0.68
CA LYS A 478 -32.56 -40.07 1.27
C LYS A 478 -31.65 -41.26 1.07
N GLN A 479 -31.69 -42.18 2.00
CA GLN A 479 -30.94 -43.46 1.96
C GLN A 479 -31.12 -44.20 0.64
N GLU A 480 -32.36 -44.22 0.09
CA GLU A 480 -32.67 -44.94 -1.14
C GLU A 480 -31.94 -44.38 -2.36
N GLN A 481 -31.63 -43.05 -2.38
CA GLN A 481 -30.93 -42.39 -3.48
C GLN A 481 -29.44 -42.81 -3.55
N VAL A 482 -28.87 -43.20 -2.42
CA VAL A 482 -27.48 -43.64 -2.29
C VAL A 482 -27.36 -45.14 -2.02
N ALA A 483 -28.41 -45.90 -2.30
CA ALA A 483 -28.44 -47.34 -2.11
C ALA A 483 -27.32 -48.04 -2.90
N GLY A 484 -26.55 -48.88 -2.23
CA GLY A 484 -25.40 -49.59 -2.84
C GLY A 484 -24.10 -48.79 -2.93
N MET A 485 -24.10 -47.49 -2.58
CA MET A 485 -22.90 -46.66 -2.62
C MET A 485 -22.08 -46.75 -1.31
N MET A 486 -22.70 -47.16 -0.20
CA MET A 486 -22.04 -47.30 1.10
C MET A 486 -21.17 -48.56 1.13
N ARG A 487 -19.86 -48.41 1.18
CA ARG A 487 -18.91 -49.54 1.05
C ARG A 487 -18.61 -50.28 2.36
N ARG A 488 -18.93 -49.67 3.52
CA ARG A 488 -18.75 -50.30 4.84
C ARG A 488 -19.96 -51.10 5.32
N GLY A 489 -21.03 -51.14 4.53
CA GLY A 489 -22.27 -51.81 4.89
C GLY A 489 -23.13 -51.10 5.93
N LEU A 490 -22.82 -49.85 6.21
CA LEU A 490 -23.54 -48.95 7.09
C LEU A 490 -24.58 -48.14 6.28
N SER A 491 -25.61 -47.66 6.97
CA SER A 491 -26.54 -46.67 6.41
C SER A 491 -25.89 -45.30 6.29
N LEU A 492 -26.51 -44.40 5.53
CA LEU A 492 -26.03 -43.00 5.42
C LEU A 492 -25.96 -42.32 6.78
N GLU A 493 -26.96 -42.53 7.65
CA GLU A 493 -27.00 -41.97 9.00
C GLU A 493 -25.87 -42.53 9.89
N GLU A 494 -25.59 -43.84 9.78
CA GLU A 494 -24.46 -44.46 10.51
C GLU A 494 -23.09 -43.95 9.99
N GLU A 495 -22.93 -43.72 8.68
CA GLU A 495 -21.69 -43.14 8.14
C GLU A 495 -21.50 -41.67 8.55
N VAL A 496 -22.59 -40.88 8.65
CA VAL A 496 -22.56 -39.55 9.23
C VAL A 496 -22.11 -39.59 10.70
N ALA A 497 -22.71 -40.46 11.49
CA ALA A 497 -22.36 -40.65 12.90
C ALA A 497 -20.92 -41.18 13.09
N ALA A 498 -20.41 -41.97 12.14
CA ALA A 498 -19.03 -42.44 12.11
C ALA A 498 -18.02 -41.36 11.66
N GLY A 499 -18.49 -40.22 11.19
CA GLY A 499 -17.64 -39.12 10.74
C GLY A 499 -17.02 -39.28 9.35
N ASN A 500 -17.63 -40.15 8.52
CA ASN A 500 -17.11 -40.43 7.17
C ASN A 500 -17.77 -39.57 6.07
N ILE A 501 -18.69 -38.68 6.42
CA ILE A 501 -19.42 -37.83 5.48
C ILE A 501 -18.96 -36.39 5.61
N TYR A 502 -18.68 -35.79 4.45
CA TYR A 502 -18.19 -34.44 4.31
C TYR A 502 -19.09 -33.68 3.35
N MET A 503 -19.03 -32.35 3.43
CA MET A 503 -19.80 -31.45 2.57
C MET A 503 -18.97 -30.28 2.08
N VAL A 504 -19.27 -29.85 0.87
CA VAL A 504 -18.89 -28.54 0.31
C VAL A 504 -20.15 -27.77 -0.03
N ASP A 505 -20.26 -26.54 0.39
CA ASP A 505 -21.43 -25.65 0.20
C ASP A 505 -21.01 -24.30 -0.34
N TYR A 506 -21.40 -24.03 -1.58
CA TYR A 506 -21.13 -22.76 -2.27
C TYR A 506 -22.26 -21.75 -2.10
N LYS A 507 -22.86 -21.68 -0.92
CA LYS A 507 -23.90 -20.71 -0.56
C LYS A 507 -23.53 -19.27 -0.89
N LEU A 508 -22.24 -18.93 -0.89
CA LEU A 508 -21.76 -17.59 -1.27
C LEU A 508 -22.21 -17.17 -2.67
N LEU A 509 -22.43 -18.11 -3.58
CA LEU A 509 -22.87 -17.85 -4.95
C LEU A 509 -24.38 -17.58 -5.09
N ASP A 510 -25.17 -17.85 -4.04
CA ASP A 510 -26.61 -17.61 -4.09
C ASP A 510 -26.92 -16.12 -4.24
N GLY A 511 -27.67 -15.76 -5.31
CA GLY A 511 -28.04 -14.39 -5.63
C GLY A 511 -26.94 -13.49 -6.21
N ILE A 512 -25.75 -14.04 -6.55
CA ILE A 512 -24.68 -13.29 -7.18
C ILE A 512 -25.04 -12.93 -8.64
N SER A 513 -24.76 -11.70 -9.04
CA SER A 513 -25.00 -11.23 -10.41
C SER A 513 -24.10 -11.96 -11.40
N THR A 514 -24.66 -12.37 -12.54
CA THR A 514 -23.92 -13.00 -13.65
C THR A 514 -23.99 -12.12 -14.89
N GLY A 515 -23.03 -12.30 -15.79
CA GLY A 515 -22.97 -11.57 -17.05
C GLY A 515 -23.74 -12.23 -18.19
N LYS A 516 -23.53 -11.74 -19.41
CA LYS A 516 -24.13 -12.29 -20.64
C LYS A 516 -23.05 -12.63 -21.65
N TYR A 517 -23.23 -13.76 -22.31
CA TYR A 517 -22.42 -14.17 -23.44
C TYR A 517 -23.32 -14.44 -24.65
N ASP A 518 -23.02 -13.82 -25.77
CA ASP A 518 -23.81 -13.89 -27.04
C ASP A 518 -25.32 -13.67 -26.80
N GLY A 519 -25.67 -12.66 -25.98
CA GLY A 519 -27.04 -12.31 -25.62
C GLY A 519 -27.70 -13.20 -24.55
N ASN A 520 -27.13 -14.35 -24.24
CA ASN A 520 -27.65 -15.30 -23.25
C ASN A 520 -27.15 -14.99 -21.87
N GLN A 521 -28.03 -15.07 -20.85
CA GLN A 521 -27.66 -14.93 -19.45
C GLN A 521 -26.80 -16.12 -19.02
N LEU A 522 -25.61 -15.83 -18.48
CA LEU A 522 -24.79 -16.87 -17.87
C LEU A 522 -25.34 -17.26 -16.51
N VAL A 523 -25.07 -18.51 -16.10
CA VAL A 523 -25.56 -19.07 -14.85
C VAL A 523 -24.40 -19.64 -14.06
N VAL A 524 -24.44 -19.45 -12.75
CA VAL A 524 -23.57 -20.13 -11.79
C VAL A 524 -24.45 -20.71 -10.69
N PRO A 525 -24.34 -22.02 -10.38
CA PRO A 525 -25.13 -22.63 -9.33
C PRO A 525 -24.53 -22.34 -7.95
N ALA A 526 -25.37 -22.08 -6.96
CA ALA A 526 -24.97 -22.11 -5.55
C ALA A 526 -24.96 -23.56 -5.07
N ALA A 527 -24.05 -24.37 -5.62
CA ALA A 527 -24.06 -25.81 -5.50
C ALA A 527 -23.69 -26.31 -4.10
N MET A 528 -24.26 -27.48 -3.74
CA MET A 528 -23.90 -28.25 -2.55
C MET A 528 -23.47 -29.64 -2.98
N GLY A 529 -22.38 -30.16 -2.40
CA GLY A 529 -21.88 -31.49 -2.69
C GLY A 529 -21.63 -32.29 -1.41
N LEU A 530 -22.12 -33.51 -1.37
CA LEU A 530 -21.86 -34.45 -0.28
C LEU A 530 -20.79 -35.46 -0.71
N PHE A 531 -19.83 -35.70 0.16
CA PHE A 531 -18.67 -36.56 -0.09
C PHE A 531 -18.61 -37.66 0.97
N TYR A 532 -18.16 -38.80 0.57
CA TYR A 532 -18.02 -39.99 1.41
C TYR A 532 -16.58 -40.49 1.41
N GLN A 533 -15.98 -40.55 2.60
CA GLN A 533 -14.70 -41.20 2.79
C GLN A 533 -14.89 -42.71 2.83
N THR A 534 -14.63 -43.38 1.72
CA THR A 534 -14.58 -44.84 1.64
C THR A 534 -13.34 -45.35 2.40
N PRO A 535 -13.14 -46.66 2.53
CA PRO A 535 -11.87 -47.19 3.05
C PRO A 535 -10.62 -46.71 2.29
N ASP A 536 -10.77 -46.46 1.00
CA ASP A 536 -9.63 -46.16 0.09
C ASP A 536 -9.57 -44.69 -0.27
N ASP A 537 -10.68 -44.08 -0.71
CA ASP A 537 -10.73 -42.74 -1.32
C ASP A 537 -11.88 -41.89 -0.78
N LEU A 538 -11.75 -40.55 -0.95
CA LEU A 538 -12.89 -39.66 -0.88
C LEU A 538 -13.62 -39.68 -2.22
N VAL A 539 -14.93 -39.96 -2.21
CA VAL A 539 -15.75 -39.97 -3.43
C VAL A 539 -16.90 -38.98 -3.30
N VAL A 540 -17.32 -38.39 -4.41
CA VAL A 540 -18.54 -37.58 -4.42
C VAL A 540 -19.75 -38.51 -4.37
N LEU A 541 -20.67 -38.23 -3.46
CA LEU A 541 -21.84 -39.07 -3.19
C LEU A 541 -23.12 -38.51 -3.79
N ALA A 542 -23.31 -37.18 -3.67
CA ALA A 542 -24.50 -36.49 -4.13
C ALA A 542 -24.22 -35.01 -4.40
N ILE A 543 -24.88 -34.42 -5.38
CA ILE A 543 -24.78 -33.01 -5.77
C ILE A 543 -26.19 -32.41 -5.89
N GLN A 544 -26.37 -31.21 -5.32
CA GLN A 544 -27.52 -30.34 -5.52
C GLN A 544 -27.05 -29.00 -6.09
N LEU A 545 -27.63 -28.53 -7.18
CA LEU A 545 -27.15 -27.34 -7.91
C LEU A 545 -27.81 -26.02 -7.46
N GLY A 546 -28.24 -25.94 -6.23
CA GLY A 546 -28.83 -24.75 -5.62
C GLY A 546 -29.11 -24.91 -4.15
N GLN A 547 -29.53 -23.84 -3.48
CA GLN A 547 -29.76 -23.81 -2.03
C GLN A 547 -31.21 -24.20 -1.63
N ASN A 548 -32.14 -24.22 -2.59
CA ASN A 548 -33.55 -24.47 -2.37
C ASN A 548 -33.95 -25.80 -3.03
N PRO A 549 -34.06 -26.90 -2.30
CA PRO A 549 -34.42 -28.22 -2.85
C PRO A 549 -35.85 -28.22 -3.39
N GLY A 550 -36.06 -28.93 -4.49
CA GLY A 550 -37.39 -29.09 -5.09
C GLY A 550 -37.32 -29.74 -6.47
N PRO A 551 -38.43 -29.83 -7.20
CA PRO A 551 -38.47 -30.44 -8.53
C PRO A 551 -37.52 -29.78 -9.52
N ASP A 552 -37.30 -28.44 -9.38
CA ASP A 552 -36.39 -27.65 -10.24
C ASP A 552 -34.95 -27.67 -9.71
N CYS A 553 -34.69 -28.23 -8.55
CA CYS A 553 -33.37 -28.36 -7.95
C CYS A 553 -33.25 -29.73 -7.27
N PRO A 554 -33.20 -30.83 -8.05
CA PRO A 554 -33.07 -32.17 -7.53
C PRO A 554 -31.65 -32.42 -7.00
N ILE A 555 -31.54 -33.53 -6.21
CA ILE A 555 -30.25 -34.08 -5.82
C ILE A 555 -29.87 -35.17 -6.84
N TRP A 556 -28.67 -35.00 -7.40
CA TRP A 556 -28.08 -35.92 -8.36
C TRP A 556 -27.08 -36.84 -7.66
N THR A 557 -27.04 -38.11 -8.08
CA THR A 557 -26.16 -39.15 -7.52
C THR A 557 -25.59 -40.04 -8.63
N ALA A 558 -24.62 -40.89 -8.32
CA ALA A 558 -24.10 -41.87 -9.28
C ALA A 558 -25.11 -42.97 -9.66
N ASN A 559 -26.30 -43.01 -9.03
CA ASN A 559 -27.43 -43.90 -9.40
C ASN A 559 -28.29 -43.30 -10.52
N ASP A 560 -28.09 -42.01 -10.88
CA ASP A 560 -28.73 -41.37 -12.04
C ASP A 560 -28.04 -41.80 -13.35
N SER A 561 -28.49 -41.29 -14.49
CA SER A 561 -27.77 -41.56 -15.75
C SER A 561 -26.34 -41.04 -15.70
N ARG A 562 -25.41 -41.72 -16.37
CA ARG A 562 -24.00 -41.28 -16.44
C ARG A 562 -23.86 -39.84 -16.93
N GLU A 563 -24.67 -39.50 -17.92
CA GLU A 563 -24.65 -38.16 -18.55
C GLU A 563 -25.16 -37.09 -17.58
N ASP A 564 -26.23 -37.32 -16.87
CA ASP A 564 -26.80 -36.42 -15.88
C ASP A 564 -25.86 -36.23 -14.70
N TRP A 565 -25.27 -37.33 -14.22
CA TRP A 565 -24.29 -37.31 -13.15
C TRP A 565 -23.03 -36.53 -13.52
N LEU A 566 -22.51 -36.77 -14.71
CA LEU A 566 -21.34 -36.03 -15.24
C LEU A 566 -21.66 -34.54 -15.39
N LEU A 567 -22.85 -34.20 -15.90
CA LEU A 567 -23.29 -32.81 -16.03
C LEU A 567 -23.44 -32.15 -14.64
N ALA A 568 -23.94 -32.81 -13.64
CA ALA A 568 -24.01 -32.30 -12.27
C ALA A 568 -22.60 -32.02 -11.71
N LYS A 569 -21.63 -32.92 -11.95
CA LYS A 569 -20.20 -32.69 -11.59
C LYS A 569 -19.59 -31.47 -12.27
N PHE A 570 -19.86 -31.26 -13.57
CA PHE A 570 -19.37 -30.05 -14.28
C PHE A 570 -19.97 -28.77 -13.69
N TRP A 571 -21.25 -28.73 -13.41
CA TRP A 571 -21.87 -27.57 -12.81
C TRP A 571 -21.35 -27.29 -11.38
N PHE A 572 -21.09 -28.33 -10.60
CA PHE A 572 -20.46 -28.20 -9.30
C PHE A 572 -19.03 -27.62 -9.43
N LYS A 573 -18.24 -28.14 -10.38
CA LYS A 573 -16.90 -27.63 -10.68
C LYS A 573 -16.91 -26.17 -11.13
N ASN A 574 -17.92 -25.74 -11.90
CA ASN A 574 -18.10 -24.35 -12.26
C ASN A 574 -18.25 -23.46 -10.99
N ALA A 575 -19.09 -23.88 -10.04
CA ALA A 575 -19.24 -23.16 -8.77
C ALA A 575 -17.93 -23.13 -7.98
N ASP A 576 -17.25 -24.28 -7.88
CA ASP A 576 -15.98 -24.42 -7.19
C ASP A 576 -14.89 -23.52 -7.78
N ALA A 577 -14.76 -23.47 -9.11
CA ALA A 577 -13.80 -22.62 -9.79
C ALA A 577 -14.01 -21.12 -9.48
N GLN A 578 -15.25 -20.68 -9.46
CA GLN A 578 -15.55 -19.26 -9.20
C GLN A 578 -15.25 -18.88 -7.75
N VAL A 579 -15.62 -19.72 -6.77
CA VAL A 579 -15.28 -19.51 -5.36
C VAL A 579 -13.77 -19.65 -5.14
N GLY A 580 -13.17 -20.69 -5.70
CA GLY A 580 -11.71 -20.91 -5.60
C GLY A 580 -10.92 -19.72 -6.10
N GLN A 581 -11.19 -19.24 -7.31
CA GLN A 581 -10.43 -18.13 -7.90
C GLN A 581 -10.76 -16.76 -7.28
N VAL A 582 -12.04 -16.46 -7.04
CA VAL A 582 -12.44 -15.13 -6.61
C VAL A 582 -12.33 -14.95 -5.09
N VAL A 583 -12.69 -15.98 -4.31
CA VAL A 583 -12.67 -15.89 -2.85
C VAL A 583 -11.33 -16.38 -2.29
N GLN A 584 -10.99 -17.66 -2.54
CA GLN A 584 -9.84 -18.26 -1.87
C GLN A 584 -8.50 -17.71 -2.40
N HIS A 585 -8.39 -17.47 -3.71
CA HIS A 585 -7.20 -16.91 -4.32
C HIS A 585 -7.16 -15.38 -4.17
N LEU A 586 -8.12 -14.65 -4.75
CA LEU A 586 -8.03 -13.20 -4.80
C LEU A 586 -8.37 -12.52 -3.48
N ALA A 587 -9.54 -12.81 -2.90
CA ALA A 587 -9.98 -12.12 -1.69
C ALA A 587 -9.10 -12.47 -0.49
N PHE A 588 -8.86 -13.78 -0.25
CA PHE A 588 -8.23 -14.28 0.98
C PHE A 588 -6.72 -14.51 0.87
N THR A 589 -6.09 -14.12 -0.26
CA THR A 589 -4.63 -13.96 -0.36
C THR A 589 -4.27 -12.54 -0.78
N HIS A 590 -4.53 -12.17 -2.04
CA HIS A 590 -4.12 -10.87 -2.59
C HIS A 590 -4.72 -9.67 -1.86
N PHE A 591 -6.04 -9.66 -1.64
CA PHE A 591 -6.72 -8.47 -1.12
C PHE A 591 -6.73 -8.40 0.40
N VAL A 592 -6.67 -9.53 1.09
CA VAL A 592 -6.57 -9.52 2.56
C VAL A 592 -5.20 -9.06 3.02
N THR A 593 -4.12 -9.35 2.28
CA THR A 593 -2.75 -9.03 2.69
C THR A 593 -2.27 -7.67 2.21
N GLU A 594 -2.87 -7.11 1.16
CA GLU A 594 -2.50 -5.77 0.66
C GLU A 594 -2.59 -4.66 1.72
N PRO A 595 -3.61 -4.59 2.61
CA PRO A 595 -3.64 -3.64 3.72
C PRO A 595 -2.44 -3.75 4.67
N PHE A 596 -1.98 -4.97 4.95
CA PHE A 596 -0.81 -5.19 5.81
C PHE A 596 0.47 -4.67 5.13
N ALA A 597 0.65 -4.97 3.85
CA ALA A 597 1.78 -4.47 3.07
C ALA A 597 1.75 -2.93 2.96
N MET A 598 0.56 -2.35 2.73
CA MET A 598 0.39 -0.89 2.67
C MET A 598 0.77 -0.20 3.98
N ALA A 599 0.22 -0.68 5.09
CA ALA A 599 0.54 -0.15 6.41
C ALA A 599 2.02 -0.35 6.77
N MET A 600 2.63 -1.47 6.35
CA MET A 600 4.06 -1.74 6.54
C MET A 600 4.92 -0.63 5.92
N ILE A 601 4.72 -0.30 4.65
CA ILE A 601 5.50 0.75 3.99
C ILE A 601 5.22 2.16 4.53
N ARG A 602 4.11 2.35 5.22
CA ARG A 602 3.74 3.63 5.86
C ARG A 602 4.36 3.80 7.24
N CYS A 603 4.44 2.73 8.01
CA CYS A 603 4.71 2.78 9.44
C CYS A 603 6.08 2.24 9.84
N LEU A 604 6.60 1.22 9.13
CA LEU A 604 7.90 0.63 9.43
C LEU A 604 9.00 1.26 8.57
N THR A 605 10.02 1.80 9.22
CA THR A 605 11.19 2.31 8.48
C THR A 605 12.00 1.17 7.85
N PRO A 606 12.74 1.39 6.73
CA PRO A 606 13.53 0.34 6.08
C PRO A 606 14.60 -0.30 6.98
N SER A 607 15.03 0.39 8.05
CA SER A 607 15.96 -0.15 9.04
C SER A 607 15.32 -1.06 10.07
N HIS A 608 13.98 -1.07 10.17
CA HIS A 608 13.23 -1.88 11.13
C HIS A 608 13.38 -3.38 10.85
N PRO A 609 13.63 -4.26 11.86
CA PRO A 609 13.84 -5.69 11.65
C PRO A 609 12.63 -6.35 10.96
N ILE A 610 11.41 -6.03 11.38
CA ILE A 610 10.18 -6.58 10.79
C ILE A 610 9.98 -6.07 9.35
N HIS A 611 10.33 -4.82 9.04
CA HIS A 611 10.30 -4.34 7.65
C HIS A 611 11.23 -5.18 6.75
N LYS A 612 12.46 -5.43 7.21
CA LYS A 612 13.44 -6.23 6.47
C LYS A 612 12.93 -7.65 6.20
N LEU A 613 12.31 -8.27 7.19
CA LEU A 613 11.70 -9.59 7.06
C LEU A 613 10.53 -9.56 6.07
N MET A 614 9.53 -8.76 6.33
CA MET A 614 8.25 -8.78 5.59
C MET A 614 8.35 -8.26 4.17
N LYS A 615 9.29 -7.36 3.89
CA LYS A 615 9.51 -6.80 2.55
C LYS A 615 9.73 -7.89 1.48
N GLU A 616 10.48 -8.93 1.79
CA GLU A 616 10.76 -10.01 0.84
C GLU A 616 9.57 -10.98 0.72
N HIS A 617 8.81 -11.19 1.79
CA HIS A 617 7.62 -12.04 1.75
C HIS A 617 6.42 -11.37 1.06
N MET A 618 6.31 -10.04 1.14
CA MET A 618 5.27 -9.25 0.46
C MET A 618 5.72 -8.67 -0.88
N LYS A 619 6.79 -9.23 -1.45
CA LYS A 619 7.36 -8.78 -2.70
C LYS A 619 6.37 -8.88 -3.85
N PHE A 620 6.26 -7.80 -4.65
CA PHE A 620 5.37 -7.67 -5.80
C PHE A 620 3.87 -7.56 -5.52
N ILE A 621 3.40 -7.60 -4.27
CA ILE A 621 1.96 -7.56 -4.00
C ILE A 621 1.27 -6.35 -4.65
N PHE A 622 1.86 -5.17 -4.59
CA PHE A 622 1.27 -3.97 -5.20
C PHE A 622 1.28 -4.04 -6.72
N ALA A 623 2.36 -4.54 -7.32
CA ALA A 623 2.46 -4.70 -8.76
C ALA A 623 1.44 -5.72 -9.26
N CYS A 624 1.36 -6.88 -8.62
CA CYS A 624 0.38 -7.92 -8.91
C CYS A 624 -1.05 -7.39 -8.81
N ASN A 625 -1.40 -6.78 -7.69
CA ASN A 625 -2.76 -6.36 -7.43
C ASN A 625 -3.19 -5.19 -8.34
N THR A 626 -2.28 -4.25 -8.59
CA THR A 626 -2.56 -3.14 -9.52
C THR A 626 -2.75 -3.65 -10.94
N LEU A 627 -1.88 -4.55 -11.39
CA LEU A 627 -1.99 -5.16 -12.70
C LEU A 627 -3.25 -6.04 -12.80
N GLY A 628 -3.53 -6.85 -11.77
CA GLY A 628 -4.71 -7.70 -11.69
C GLY A 628 -6.01 -6.90 -11.82
N ARG A 629 -6.11 -5.76 -11.14
CA ARG A 629 -7.28 -4.86 -11.26
C ARG A 629 -7.49 -4.37 -12.68
N VAL A 630 -6.43 -4.18 -13.46
CA VAL A 630 -6.51 -3.68 -14.84
C VAL A 630 -6.71 -4.80 -15.87
N VAL A 631 -5.97 -5.91 -15.75
CA VAL A 631 -5.95 -6.94 -16.80
C VAL A 631 -6.83 -8.15 -16.50
N LEU A 632 -7.22 -8.36 -15.23
CA LEU A 632 -8.07 -9.48 -14.85
C LEU A 632 -9.52 -9.06 -14.60
N PHE A 633 -9.73 -7.98 -13.83
CA PHE A 633 -11.07 -7.59 -13.35
C PHE A 633 -11.72 -6.46 -14.14
N ALA A 634 -10.94 -5.67 -14.89
CA ALA A 634 -11.52 -4.64 -15.74
C ALA A 634 -12.41 -5.27 -16.81
N PRO A 635 -13.43 -4.56 -17.32
CA PRO A 635 -14.25 -5.04 -18.42
C PRO A 635 -13.41 -5.54 -19.60
N GLY A 636 -13.59 -6.79 -19.98
CA GLY A 636 -12.80 -7.47 -21.02
C GLY A 636 -11.48 -8.07 -20.51
N GLY A 637 -11.19 -7.99 -19.20
CA GLY A 637 -10.08 -8.69 -18.57
C GLY A 637 -10.31 -10.21 -18.51
N ALA A 638 -9.26 -10.96 -18.14
CA ALA A 638 -9.33 -12.42 -18.20
C ALA A 638 -10.43 -13.01 -17.30
N ILE A 639 -10.55 -12.57 -16.05
CA ILE A 639 -11.60 -13.03 -15.12
C ILE A 639 -12.98 -12.53 -15.56
N ASP A 640 -13.07 -11.26 -15.98
CA ASP A 640 -14.33 -10.74 -16.53
C ASP A 640 -14.82 -11.54 -17.75
N SER A 641 -13.91 -11.99 -18.61
CA SER A 641 -14.25 -12.69 -19.85
C SER A 641 -14.46 -14.20 -19.71
N THR A 642 -14.01 -14.81 -18.61
CA THR A 642 -14.03 -16.28 -18.44
C THR A 642 -15.03 -16.77 -17.39
N LEU A 643 -15.25 -16.00 -16.33
CA LEU A 643 -16.16 -16.42 -15.26
C LEU A 643 -17.60 -15.95 -15.51
N ALA A 644 -18.58 -16.81 -15.22
CA ALA A 644 -19.99 -16.47 -15.37
C ALA A 644 -20.42 -15.22 -14.58
N ILE A 645 -19.77 -14.97 -13.45
CA ILE A 645 -19.97 -13.78 -12.60
C ILE A 645 -19.24 -12.53 -13.11
N GLY A 646 -18.49 -12.64 -14.21
CA GLY A 646 -17.88 -11.56 -14.97
C GLY A 646 -18.78 -11.08 -16.11
N HIS A 647 -18.23 -11.02 -17.34
CA HIS A 647 -18.92 -10.60 -18.57
C HIS A 647 -19.68 -9.27 -18.43
N GLY A 648 -19.01 -8.30 -17.79
CA GLY A 648 -19.54 -6.96 -17.55
C GLY A 648 -20.55 -6.85 -16.40
N SER A 649 -20.75 -7.92 -15.61
CA SER A 649 -21.53 -7.87 -14.37
C SER A 649 -20.70 -7.37 -13.18
N ASN A 650 -21.34 -7.14 -12.05
CA ASN A 650 -20.67 -6.81 -10.77
C ASN A 650 -20.39 -8.04 -9.90
N GLY A 651 -20.71 -9.25 -10.38
CA GLY A 651 -20.73 -10.47 -9.58
C GLY A 651 -19.39 -10.80 -8.90
N VAL A 652 -18.26 -10.51 -9.55
CA VAL A 652 -16.93 -10.71 -8.94
C VAL A 652 -16.78 -9.88 -7.67
N LEU A 653 -17.11 -8.58 -7.73
CA LEU A 653 -17.01 -7.69 -6.57
C LEU A 653 -18.05 -8.00 -5.49
N GLU A 654 -19.26 -8.37 -5.90
CA GLU A 654 -20.32 -8.82 -4.99
C GLU A 654 -19.89 -10.06 -4.22
N LEU A 655 -19.30 -11.05 -4.90
CA LEU A 655 -18.81 -12.28 -4.26
C LEU A 655 -17.67 -12.00 -3.28
N ILE A 656 -16.71 -11.16 -3.65
CA ILE A 656 -15.62 -10.74 -2.76
C ILE A 656 -16.20 -10.02 -1.51
N ALA A 657 -17.09 -9.07 -1.72
CA ALA A 657 -17.71 -8.31 -0.63
C ALA A 657 -18.51 -9.22 0.31
N LYS A 658 -19.26 -10.17 -0.24
CA LYS A 658 -20.02 -11.16 0.53
C LYS A 658 -19.09 -12.07 1.32
N ALA A 659 -17.97 -12.49 0.75
CA ALA A 659 -16.98 -13.32 1.44
C ALA A 659 -16.34 -12.60 2.64
N PHE A 660 -16.06 -11.29 2.52
CA PHE A 660 -15.51 -10.50 3.63
C PHE A 660 -16.50 -10.22 4.77
N GLN A 661 -17.82 -10.42 4.57
CA GLN A 661 -18.80 -10.27 5.67
C GLN A 661 -18.60 -11.33 6.76
N ASP A 662 -18.24 -12.54 6.36
CA ASP A 662 -18.05 -13.70 7.26
C ASP A 662 -16.57 -13.96 7.59
N PHE A 663 -15.64 -13.26 6.92
CA PHE A 663 -14.21 -13.40 7.15
C PHE A 663 -13.81 -12.92 8.55
N THR A 664 -12.92 -13.66 9.19
CA THR A 664 -12.29 -13.28 10.45
C THR A 664 -10.77 -13.43 10.36
N TYR A 665 -10.03 -12.73 11.22
CA TYR A 665 -8.57 -12.85 11.31
C TYR A 665 -8.13 -14.28 11.67
N ASP A 666 -8.99 -15.05 12.35
CA ASP A 666 -8.72 -16.45 12.68
C ASP A 666 -8.78 -17.36 11.43
N ASP A 667 -9.48 -16.95 10.37
CA ASP A 667 -9.48 -17.69 9.09
C ASP A 667 -8.13 -17.62 8.34
N MET A 668 -7.21 -16.75 8.80
CA MET A 668 -5.80 -16.74 8.38
C MET A 668 -4.94 -17.75 9.14
N ASN A 669 -5.44 -18.35 10.24
CA ASN A 669 -4.75 -19.39 10.95
C ASN A 669 -5.09 -20.75 10.32
N TYR A 670 -4.11 -21.31 9.61
CA TYR A 670 -4.32 -22.54 8.82
C TYR A 670 -4.75 -23.74 9.69
N VAL A 671 -4.14 -23.89 10.85
CA VAL A 671 -4.46 -25.00 11.77
C VAL A 671 -5.87 -24.87 12.36
N GLU A 672 -6.25 -23.66 12.75
CA GLU A 672 -7.59 -23.40 13.29
C GLU A 672 -8.67 -23.57 12.20
N ASP A 673 -8.38 -23.19 10.94
CA ASP A 673 -9.28 -23.46 9.82
C ASP A 673 -9.50 -24.96 9.62
N LEU A 674 -8.44 -25.77 9.62
CA LEU A 674 -8.55 -27.24 9.51
C LEU A 674 -9.36 -27.85 10.66
N LYS A 675 -9.14 -27.39 11.89
CA LYS A 675 -9.91 -27.83 13.08
C LYS A 675 -11.39 -27.43 12.97
N LYS A 676 -11.68 -26.18 12.56
CA LYS A 676 -13.03 -25.65 12.37
C LYS A 676 -13.82 -26.43 11.31
N ARG A 677 -13.15 -26.90 10.28
CA ARG A 677 -13.71 -27.74 9.22
C ARG A 677 -13.76 -29.23 9.61
N ASP A 678 -13.12 -29.63 10.70
CA ASP A 678 -13.02 -31.02 11.21
C ASP A 678 -12.44 -31.99 10.15
N VAL A 679 -11.26 -31.60 9.57
CA VAL A 679 -10.59 -32.35 8.50
C VAL A 679 -9.15 -32.71 8.82
N MET A 680 -8.73 -32.59 10.09
CA MET A 680 -7.38 -32.90 10.53
C MET A 680 -6.96 -34.36 10.30
N ASP A 681 -7.90 -35.28 10.32
CA ASP A 681 -7.70 -36.72 10.19
C ASP A 681 -8.19 -37.29 8.85
N LEU A 682 -8.62 -36.42 7.91
CA LEU A 682 -9.12 -36.87 6.61
C LEU A 682 -7.97 -37.48 5.79
N PRO A 683 -8.05 -38.76 5.36
CA PRO A 683 -6.98 -39.41 4.62
C PRO A 683 -6.74 -38.80 3.24
N ASN A 684 -5.54 -39.01 2.70
CA ASN A 684 -5.14 -38.60 1.35
C ASN A 684 -5.21 -37.04 1.10
N PHE A 685 -5.23 -36.26 2.18
CA PHE A 685 -5.28 -34.81 2.11
C PHE A 685 -3.85 -34.23 2.06
N HIS A 686 -3.14 -34.48 0.95
CA HIS A 686 -1.74 -34.08 0.78
C HIS A 686 -1.54 -32.56 0.89
N HIS A 687 -2.48 -31.76 0.35
CA HIS A 687 -2.43 -30.31 0.52
C HIS A 687 -2.36 -29.90 2.01
N ARG A 688 -3.17 -30.52 2.88
CA ARG A 688 -3.09 -30.28 4.32
C ARG A 688 -1.72 -30.66 4.87
N ASP A 689 -1.24 -31.85 4.50
CA ASP A 689 0.00 -32.41 5.06
C ASP A 689 1.22 -31.58 4.67
N ASP A 690 1.30 -31.13 3.42
CA ASP A 690 2.36 -30.25 2.93
C ASP A 690 2.27 -28.84 3.55
N CYS A 691 1.06 -28.27 3.60
CA CYS A 691 0.85 -26.97 4.21
C CYS A 691 1.16 -26.95 5.71
N MET A 692 0.88 -28.03 6.45
CA MET A 692 1.23 -28.15 7.87
C MET A 692 2.73 -28.12 8.09
N GLN A 693 3.52 -28.84 7.27
CA GLN A 693 4.97 -28.80 7.36
C GLN A 693 5.54 -27.39 7.12
N LEU A 694 5.00 -26.67 6.13
CA LEU A 694 5.40 -25.29 5.83
C LEU A 694 4.94 -24.30 6.90
N TRP A 695 3.76 -24.52 7.49
CA TRP A 695 3.24 -23.74 8.61
C TRP A 695 4.17 -23.84 9.82
N ASP A 696 4.61 -25.05 10.18
CA ASP A 696 5.52 -25.28 11.29
C ASP A 696 6.92 -24.72 11.03
N ALA A 697 7.44 -24.86 9.80
CA ALA A 697 8.72 -24.27 9.41
C ALA A 697 8.71 -22.73 9.47
N ILE A 698 7.60 -22.10 9.06
CA ILE A 698 7.43 -20.64 9.18
C ILE A 698 7.36 -20.24 10.66
N LEU A 699 6.66 -21.00 11.49
CA LEU A 699 6.60 -20.74 12.93
C LEU A 699 7.97 -20.76 13.59
N GLU A 700 8.79 -21.76 13.31
CA GLU A 700 10.15 -21.87 13.82
C GLU A 700 11.02 -20.69 13.37
N TYR A 701 11.01 -20.41 12.08
CA TYR A 701 11.77 -19.30 11.49
C TYR A 701 11.37 -17.92 12.08
N VAL A 702 10.07 -17.63 12.16
CA VAL A 702 9.57 -16.36 12.69
C VAL A 702 9.87 -16.24 14.20
N THR A 703 9.75 -17.35 14.94
CA THR A 703 10.04 -17.38 16.37
C THR A 703 11.52 -17.04 16.63
N GLU A 704 12.43 -17.61 15.84
CA GLU A 704 13.85 -17.30 15.93
C GLU A 704 14.13 -15.84 15.55
N MET A 705 13.57 -15.36 14.45
CA MET A 705 13.71 -13.97 14.00
C MET A 705 13.21 -12.97 15.06
N VAL A 706 12.02 -13.19 15.63
CA VAL A 706 11.48 -12.33 16.68
C VAL A 706 12.37 -12.37 17.91
N SER A 707 12.86 -13.55 18.30
CA SER A 707 13.71 -13.72 19.51
C SER A 707 15.06 -13.04 19.38
N ASN A 708 15.57 -12.85 18.16
CA ASN A 708 16.83 -12.13 17.92
C ASN A 708 16.75 -10.62 18.21
N TYR A 709 15.57 -10.03 18.15
CA TYR A 709 15.39 -8.58 18.32
C TYR A 709 14.54 -8.19 19.53
N TYR A 710 13.58 -9.02 19.92
CA TYR A 710 12.68 -8.77 21.04
C TYR A 710 13.02 -9.72 22.19
N GLU A 711 13.65 -9.22 23.23
CA GLU A 711 14.01 -10.03 24.42
C GLU A 711 12.76 -10.36 25.26
N THR A 712 11.88 -9.39 25.40
CA THR A 712 10.70 -9.44 26.26
C THR A 712 9.43 -8.96 25.56
N ASP A 713 8.26 -9.26 26.13
CA ASP A 713 6.99 -8.71 25.67
C ASP A 713 6.94 -7.17 25.78
N LEU A 714 7.71 -6.59 26.70
CA LEU A 714 7.80 -5.15 26.86
C LEU A 714 8.47 -4.48 25.64
N ASP A 715 9.36 -5.18 24.94
CA ASP A 715 9.98 -4.66 23.72
C ASP A 715 8.95 -4.54 22.60
N VAL A 716 8.03 -5.51 22.49
CA VAL A 716 6.88 -5.45 21.56
C VAL A 716 6.01 -4.24 21.89
N LEU A 717 5.71 -4.02 23.17
CA LEU A 717 4.87 -2.90 23.61
C LEU A 717 5.50 -1.53 23.38
N LYS A 718 6.82 -1.42 23.49
CA LYS A 718 7.59 -0.19 23.31
C LYS A 718 7.93 0.13 21.86
N ASP A 719 7.80 -0.84 20.97
CA ASP A 719 8.06 -0.66 19.56
C ASP A 719 6.93 0.13 18.90
N TRP A 720 7.10 1.45 18.86
CA TRP A 720 6.08 2.35 18.34
C TRP A 720 5.87 2.23 16.82
N GLU A 721 6.89 1.82 16.05
CA GLU A 721 6.74 1.55 14.61
C GLU A 721 5.86 0.32 14.39
N LEU A 722 6.14 -0.77 15.10
CA LEU A 722 5.34 -2.00 15.07
C LEU A 722 3.89 -1.71 15.48
N GLN A 723 3.68 -1.01 16.59
CA GLN A 723 2.33 -0.69 17.07
C GLN A 723 1.58 0.23 16.10
N SER A 724 2.29 1.17 15.44
CA SER A 724 1.72 2.02 14.40
C SER A 724 1.30 1.21 13.17
N TRP A 725 2.11 0.22 12.75
CA TRP A 725 1.77 -0.69 11.66
C TRP A 725 0.48 -1.46 11.95
N VAL A 726 0.41 -2.13 13.07
CA VAL A 726 -0.77 -2.91 13.49
C VAL A 726 -2.01 -2.03 13.59
N LYS A 727 -1.87 -0.86 14.18
CA LYS A 727 -2.94 0.13 14.31
C LYS A 727 -3.42 0.66 12.94
N ASP A 728 -2.50 0.95 12.01
CA ASP A 728 -2.85 1.47 10.68
C ASP A 728 -3.60 0.41 9.85
N VAL A 729 -3.22 -0.87 9.96
CA VAL A 729 -3.99 -2.00 9.39
C VAL A 729 -5.41 -2.01 9.97
N PHE A 730 -5.53 -1.96 11.30
CA PHE A 730 -6.81 -2.02 11.99
C PHE A 730 -7.72 -0.83 11.63
N GLU A 731 -7.22 0.41 11.72
CA GLU A 731 -8.03 1.62 11.55
C GLU A 731 -8.30 1.98 10.09
N ASN A 732 -7.28 1.85 9.24
CA ASN A 732 -7.34 2.33 7.86
C ASN A 732 -7.44 1.20 6.84
N GLY A 733 -6.86 0.05 7.09
CA GLY A 733 -6.93 -1.10 6.20
C GLY A 733 -8.32 -1.73 6.19
N PHE A 734 -8.83 -2.06 7.35
CA PHE A 734 -10.12 -2.76 7.53
C PHE A 734 -11.17 -1.91 8.24
N GLY A 735 -10.78 -0.99 9.11
CA GLY A 735 -11.71 -0.21 9.94
C GLY A 735 -12.61 0.74 9.17
N LYS A 736 -12.33 1.02 7.92
CA LYS A 736 -13.14 1.86 7.03
C LYS A 736 -14.11 1.08 6.14
N MET A 737 -14.11 -0.24 6.25
CA MET A 737 -15.09 -1.08 5.56
C MET A 737 -16.49 -0.79 6.12
N LYS A 738 -17.46 -0.52 5.25
CA LYS A 738 -18.85 -0.34 5.65
C LYS A 738 -19.56 -1.69 5.75
N GLY A 739 -20.46 -1.79 6.72
CA GLY A 739 -21.21 -3.03 6.96
C GLY A 739 -20.41 -4.13 7.71
N VAL A 740 -19.10 -3.95 7.83
CA VAL A 740 -18.21 -4.82 8.60
C VAL A 740 -17.51 -3.98 9.66
N LYS A 741 -17.57 -4.39 10.92
CA LYS A 741 -16.84 -3.71 12.01
C LYS A 741 -15.46 -4.34 12.14
N ALA A 742 -14.38 -3.54 12.08
CA ALA A 742 -13.03 -4.03 12.26
C ALA A 742 -12.84 -4.92 13.51
N PRO A 743 -13.41 -4.60 14.67
CA PRO A 743 -13.39 -5.50 15.82
C PRO A 743 -14.07 -6.85 15.58
N SER A 744 -15.08 -6.92 14.71
CA SER A 744 -15.77 -8.18 14.40
C SER A 744 -14.98 -9.10 13.47
N LEU A 745 -13.98 -8.54 12.76
CA LEU A 745 -13.02 -9.33 11.98
C LEU A 745 -11.93 -9.96 12.86
N GLY A 746 -11.83 -9.60 14.14
CA GLY A 746 -10.78 -10.11 15.04
C GLY A 746 -9.37 -9.57 14.75
N ILE A 747 -9.23 -8.63 13.82
CA ILE A 747 -7.93 -8.03 13.49
C ILE A 747 -7.40 -7.28 14.71
N PRO A 748 -6.16 -7.54 15.18
CA PRO A 748 -5.61 -6.88 16.34
C PRO A 748 -5.40 -5.38 16.08
N SER A 749 -5.76 -4.55 17.05
CA SER A 749 -5.44 -3.10 17.06
C SER A 749 -4.09 -2.80 17.72
N ARG A 750 -3.52 -3.79 18.39
CA ARG A 750 -2.24 -3.73 19.13
C ARG A 750 -1.73 -5.15 19.35
N LEU A 751 -0.40 -5.31 19.43
CA LEU A 751 0.24 -6.55 19.87
C LEU A 751 0.83 -6.35 21.27
N ASN A 752 0.64 -7.33 22.17
CA ASN A 752 1.01 -7.21 23.57
C ASN A 752 2.15 -8.16 23.98
N SER A 753 2.46 -9.15 23.16
CA SER A 753 3.46 -10.16 23.47
C SER A 753 4.24 -10.60 22.23
N LYS A 754 5.39 -11.24 22.47
CA LYS A 754 6.19 -11.91 21.42
C LYS A 754 5.38 -13.00 20.71
N GLY A 755 4.56 -13.75 21.47
CA GLY A 755 3.69 -14.79 20.91
C GLY A 755 2.68 -14.22 19.92
N GLU A 756 2.01 -13.11 20.27
CA GLU A 756 1.09 -12.43 19.36
C GLU A 756 1.81 -11.89 18.10
N LEU A 757 3.04 -11.37 18.24
CA LEU A 757 3.84 -10.92 17.11
C LEU A 757 4.24 -12.09 16.20
N VAL A 758 4.67 -13.21 16.77
CA VAL A 758 5.01 -14.43 16.00
C VAL A 758 3.80 -14.93 15.22
N GLU A 759 2.64 -15.03 15.87
CA GLU A 759 1.40 -15.45 15.20
C GLU A 759 1.00 -14.48 14.07
N TYR A 760 1.10 -13.17 14.32
CA TYR A 760 0.79 -12.14 13.33
C TYR A 760 1.65 -12.27 12.07
N LEU A 761 2.95 -12.45 12.23
CA LEU A 761 3.89 -12.60 11.13
C LEU A 761 3.72 -13.97 10.41
N GLN A 762 3.51 -15.04 11.16
CA GLN A 762 3.29 -16.38 10.62
C GLN A 762 2.06 -16.43 9.71
N LYS A 763 0.92 -15.89 10.17
CA LYS A 763 -0.32 -15.80 9.38
C LYS A 763 -0.09 -15.05 8.07
N LEU A 764 0.63 -13.93 8.11
CA LEU A 764 0.90 -13.12 6.91
C LEU A 764 1.83 -13.85 5.94
N ILE A 765 2.97 -14.37 6.42
CA ILE A 765 3.93 -15.07 5.56
C ILE A 765 3.29 -16.30 4.93
N PHE A 766 2.56 -17.09 5.70
CA PHE A 766 1.86 -18.26 5.18
C PHE A 766 0.83 -17.88 4.10
N THR A 767 0.05 -16.84 4.34
CA THR A 767 -0.99 -16.39 3.39
C THR A 767 -0.39 -15.87 2.08
N ASP A 768 0.66 -15.03 2.17
CA ASP A 768 1.31 -14.42 1.00
C ASP A 768 2.13 -15.42 0.15
N THR A 769 2.64 -16.48 0.78
CA THR A 769 3.53 -17.43 0.13
C THR A 769 2.88 -18.78 -0.11
N VAL A 770 2.66 -19.56 0.94
CA VAL A 770 2.21 -20.96 0.86
C VAL A 770 0.78 -21.06 0.34
N ARG A 771 -0.18 -20.42 1.04
CA ARG A 771 -1.59 -20.45 0.65
C ARG A 771 -1.81 -19.95 -0.78
N HIS A 772 -1.20 -18.81 -1.12
CA HIS A 772 -1.27 -18.26 -2.47
C HIS A 772 -0.70 -19.21 -3.51
N THR A 773 0.48 -19.79 -3.27
CA THR A 773 1.15 -20.67 -4.22
C THR A 773 0.32 -21.91 -4.53
N PHE A 774 -0.19 -22.60 -3.51
CA PHE A 774 -0.99 -23.82 -3.71
C PHE A 774 -2.28 -23.54 -4.50
N ILE A 775 -2.99 -22.45 -4.20
CA ILE A 775 -4.23 -22.12 -4.90
C ILE A 775 -3.96 -21.63 -6.33
N ASN A 776 -2.88 -20.87 -6.54
CA ASN A 776 -2.57 -20.27 -7.84
C ASN A 776 -2.03 -21.28 -8.85
N PHE A 777 -1.17 -22.21 -8.44
CA PHE A 777 -0.46 -23.11 -9.37
C PHE A 777 -1.32 -24.30 -9.84
N TYR A 778 -2.30 -24.77 -9.08
CA TYR A 778 -3.16 -25.89 -9.46
C TYR A 778 -4.31 -25.52 -10.40
N THR A 779 -4.37 -24.27 -10.87
CA THR A 779 -5.48 -23.78 -11.70
C THR A 779 -5.62 -24.51 -13.03
N PHE A 780 -4.53 -25.02 -13.61
CA PHE A 780 -4.57 -25.65 -14.94
C PHE A 780 -4.99 -27.12 -14.93
N GLN A 781 -5.00 -27.78 -13.80
CA GLN A 781 -5.51 -29.16 -13.65
C GLN A 781 -7.03 -29.23 -13.51
N TYR A 782 -7.71 -28.10 -13.57
CA TYR A 782 -9.12 -27.98 -13.24
C TYR A 782 -10.02 -27.97 -14.49
#